data_1a7b5d0268fdb2e1c4997474372e321a
#
_entry.id   1a7b5d0268fdb2e1c4997474372e321a
#
_cell.length_a   1.000
_cell.length_b   1.000
_cell.length_c   1.000
_cell.angle_alpha   90.00
_cell.angle_beta   90.00
_cell.angle_gamma   90.00
#
_symmetry.space_group_name_H-M   'P 1'
#
loop_
_entity.id
_entity.type
_entity.pdbx_description
1 polymer ?
#
loop_
_entity_poly.entity_id
_entity_poly.type
_entity_poly.pdbx_seq_one_letter_code
_entity_poly.pdbx_strand_id
1 'polypeptide(L)'
;MNTLKNKYLFLLAFVLLFNPQVMSQKTYKWTDELELLKRIDKLPEYRTGSYVEQFSSYDRTGGNDDGFNGTYSYLRKEGDKLVIAEMEGPGVINRIWTPTPTDNMLYFYFDGQKEPGLKIKFSDLFSGKVFPFTKPVCGNEIGGFYCYFPITYKKSCKIIFDGPKLEFIQIQYRNLPGEKVETYTGNFSQQDKDLLAEVNKVWADISPEITNYINGKSSEIKTEEKTFTIKPGEDISFFEMNEPGRIIGMEIDGGTSFEGLHKDIILSAKWDNEKVEAIYSPIADFFGYAYGKGAMRSMIMGKQGTSNYCYLPMPFDKSASVKMVYKKRNEIRQSPVSVNVKVYYNSNKRDVKEEGKFYSVWRREKTPLGEFHKFTEQQGKGHYVGTIHQAQGLRSGMTLFFEGDDSTYVDKKMRLHGTGSEDYYNGGWYAVLDRWDRGNSLPIHGCLDYSLPMARTGGYRFFLADKMSFEKEIYHGMEHGEVKNNFPVDYISLAFFYAAQPLQSRMEPSDELREVYQPTEHIYFPQQMLLTPGGGVQIINDRGLQMNTQHEGTVRAMLNDVPEGKYRILINYFEKPNGADFQVWQRQKQLSDWISTKGDKEISKDRIYVGDIELTEQTNSITFHVRNNQGSDQFELGLVILERIK
;
A
#
# COMPACT_ATOMS: atom_id res chain seq x y z
N MET A 1 48.96 -73.15 4.81
CA MET A 1 47.53 -73.08 4.42
C MET A 1 46.68 -72.66 5.60
N ASN A 2 46.88 -71.44 6.16
CA ASN A 2 46.09 -71.00 7.29
C ASN A 2 46.21 -69.48 7.51
N THR A 3 46.15 -68.67 6.45
CA THR A 3 46.21 -67.18 6.57
C THR A 3 45.25 -66.43 5.65
N LEU A 4 44.25 -67.08 5.08
CA LEU A 4 43.31 -66.45 4.13
C LEU A 4 41.84 -66.46 4.55
N LYS A 5 41.53 -66.92 5.79
CA LYS A 5 40.11 -66.94 6.26
C LYS A 5 39.66 -65.75 7.14
N ASN A 6 40.59 -64.91 7.62
CA ASN A 6 40.27 -63.85 8.56
C ASN A 6 40.13 -62.43 7.95
N LYS A 7 40.29 -62.26 6.63
CA LYS A 7 40.15 -60.96 5.99
C LYS A 7 38.72 -60.65 5.47
N TYR A 8 37.85 -61.60 5.39
CA TYR A 8 36.47 -61.37 4.90
C TYR A 8 35.43 -61.18 5.98
N LEU A 9 35.77 -61.44 7.24
CA LEU A 9 34.80 -61.23 8.35
C LEU A 9 34.75 -59.80 8.87
N PHE A 10 35.76 -58.97 8.58
CA PHE A 10 35.78 -57.56 8.97
C PHE A 10 35.11 -56.60 7.96
N LEU A 11 34.85 -57.04 6.72
CA LEU A 11 34.22 -56.22 5.71
C LEU A 11 32.68 -56.32 5.76
N LEU A 12 32.09 -57.33 6.39
CA LEU A 12 30.64 -57.46 6.54
C LEU A 12 30.07 -56.73 7.79
N ALA A 13 30.92 -56.37 8.75
CA ALA A 13 30.48 -55.67 9.95
C ALA A 13 30.40 -54.14 9.80
N PHE A 14 30.96 -53.56 8.72
CA PHE A 14 30.95 -52.10 8.49
C PHE A 14 29.85 -51.60 7.58
N VAL A 15 29.06 -52.50 6.95
CA VAL A 15 27.97 -52.15 6.04
C VAL A 15 26.60 -52.02 6.75
N LEU A 16 26.52 -52.37 8.02
CA LEU A 16 25.26 -52.41 8.77
C LEU A 16 25.03 -51.25 9.76
N LEU A 17 25.84 -50.18 9.71
CA LEU A 17 25.70 -49.02 10.62
C LEU A 17 25.39 -47.67 9.92
N PHE A 18 25.13 -47.64 8.62
CA PHE A 18 24.51 -46.50 7.97
C PHE A 18 23.03 -46.83 7.72
N ASN A 19 22.22 -46.82 8.77
CA ASN A 19 20.83 -46.48 8.63
C ASN A 19 20.79 -44.97 8.47
N PRO A 20 20.51 -44.39 7.28
CA PRO A 20 20.08 -43.03 7.21
C PRO A 20 18.75 -43.02 7.98
N GLN A 21 18.71 -42.37 9.12
CA GLN A 21 17.45 -41.92 9.67
C GLN A 21 16.79 -41.12 8.53
N VAL A 22 15.86 -41.73 7.83
CA VAL A 22 14.92 -41.04 6.97
C VAL A 22 14.13 -40.17 7.94
N MET A 23 14.62 -38.94 8.19
CA MET A 23 13.82 -37.93 8.88
C MET A 23 12.56 -37.83 8.03
N SER A 24 11.43 -38.24 8.58
CA SER A 24 10.13 -38.10 7.93
C SER A 24 9.98 -36.63 7.58
N GLN A 25 10.03 -36.29 6.28
CA GLN A 25 9.83 -34.92 5.82
C GLN A 25 8.49 -34.44 6.37
N LYS A 26 8.52 -33.33 7.14
CA LYS A 26 7.31 -32.70 7.68
C LYS A 26 6.34 -32.41 6.54
N THR A 27 5.08 -32.76 6.69
CA THR A 27 4.06 -32.41 5.71
C THR A 27 3.66 -30.95 5.91
N TYR A 28 3.82 -30.14 4.86
CA TYR A 28 3.42 -28.72 4.83
C TYR A 28 1.90 -28.60 4.69
N LYS A 29 1.30 -27.77 5.54
CA LYS A 29 -0.14 -27.57 5.61
C LYS A 29 -0.50 -26.10 5.44
N TRP A 30 -1.76 -25.82 5.15
CA TRP A 30 -2.28 -24.44 5.14
C TRP A 30 -2.06 -23.72 6.49
N THR A 31 -2.00 -24.43 7.60
CA THR A 31 -1.72 -23.87 8.93
C THR A 31 -0.28 -23.38 9.07
N ASP A 32 0.69 -24.02 8.40
CA ASP A 32 2.08 -23.54 8.38
C ASP A 32 2.15 -22.17 7.66
N GLU A 33 1.38 -22.00 6.60
CA GLU A 33 1.29 -20.73 5.87
C GLU A 33 0.49 -19.67 6.63
N LEU A 34 -0.61 -20.05 7.28
CA LEU A 34 -1.42 -19.14 8.10
C LEU A 34 -0.60 -18.58 9.28
N GLU A 35 0.22 -19.40 9.91
CA GLU A 35 1.09 -18.94 11.00
C GLU A 35 2.05 -17.84 10.55
N LEU A 36 2.55 -17.87 9.31
CA LEU A 36 3.44 -16.85 8.78
C LEU A 36 2.80 -15.46 8.73
N LEU A 37 1.47 -15.35 8.71
CA LEU A 37 0.76 -14.07 8.74
C LEU A 37 0.92 -13.30 10.07
N LYS A 38 1.45 -13.93 11.12
CA LYS A 38 1.79 -13.28 12.39
C LYS A 38 3.29 -13.33 12.73
N ARG A 39 4.11 -14.01 11.91
CA ARG A 39 5.52 -14.29 12.19
C ARG A 39 6.45 -13.28 11.49
N ILE A 40 6.48 -12.03 12.00
CA ILE A 40 7.37 -10.98 11.50
C ILE A 40 8.84 -11.38 11.68
N ASP A 41 9.17 -12.12 12.77
CA ASP A 41 10.50 -12.64 13.04
C ASP A 41 11.04 -13.57 11.93
N LYS A 42 10.16 -14.15 11.09
CA LYS A 42 10.50 -15.00 9.96
C LYS A 42 10.73 -14.26 8.64
N LEU A 43 10.58 -12.95 8.64
CA LEU A 43 10.80 -12.16 7.42
C LEU A 43 12.21 -12.25 6.87
N PRO A 44 13.31 -12.33 7.66
CA PRO A 44 14.66 -12.50 7.13
C PRO A 44 14.90 -13.84 6.40
N GLU A 45 14.12 -14.89 6.71
CA GLU A 45 14.35 -16.25 6.18
C GLU A 45 14.09 -16.33 4.67
N TYR A 46 15.05 -16.87 3.90
CA TYR A 46 14.88 -17.09 2.46
C TYR A 46 13.87 -18.20 2.16
N ARG A 47 13.30 -18.12 0.96
CA ARG A 47 12.45 -19.15 0.36
C ARG A 47 13.01 -19.55 -1.00
N THR A 48 14.11 -20.28 -0.95
CA THR A 48 14.87 -20.68 -2.14
C THR A 48 13.99 -21.50 -3.11
N GLY A 49 13.99 -21.09 -4.38
CA GLY A 49 13.24 -21.77 -5.44
C GLY A 49 11.71 -21.63 -5.36
N SER A 50 11.19 -20.92 -4.36
CA SER A 50 9.74 -20.70 -4.17
C SER A 50 9.39 -19.29 -4.61
N TYR A 51 8.60 -19.16 -5.67
CA TYR A 51 8.22 -17.90 -6.27
C TYR A 51 6.74 -17.61 -6.05
N VAL A 52 6.42 -16.32 -5.83
CA VAL A 52 5.04 -15.82 -5.90
C VAL A 52 4.72 -15.50 -7.34
N GLU A 53 3.58 -15.98 -7.81
CA GLU A 53 3.02 -15.70 -9.15
C GLU A 53 1.57 -15.22 -8.99
N GLN A 54 1.03 -14.61 -10.04
CA GLN A 54 -0.32 -14.05 -10.01
C GLN A 54 -1.08 -14.33 -11.30
N PHE A 55 -2.33 -14.78 -11.16
CA PHE A 55 -3.36 -14.58 -12.19
C PHE A 55 -4.01 -13.24 -11.93
N SER A 56 -4.09 -12.41 -12.95
CA SER A 56 -4.65 -11.06 -12.86
C SER A 56 -5.41 -10.72 -14.13
N SER A 57 -6.41 -9.88 -14.02
CA SER A 57 -7.23 -9.41 -15.15
C SER A 57 -6.62 -8.24 -15.92
N TYR A 58 -5.35 -7.87 -15.69
CA TYR A 58 -4.70 -6.74 -16.35
C TYR A 58 -4.80 -6.79 -17.88
N ASP A 59 -4.87 -5.64 -18.52
CA ASP A 59 -4.93 -5.53 -19.98
C ASP A 59 -3.61 -5.96 -20.63
N ARG A 60 -3.65 -7.09 -21.37
CA ARG A 60 -2.47 -7.67 -22.04
C ARG A 60 -1.93 -6.78 -23.17
N THR A 61 -2.67 -5.76 -23.58
CA THR A 61 -2.26 -4.81 -24.63
C THR A 61 -1.54 -3.57 -24.10
N GLY A 62 -1.50 -3.39 -22.77
CA GLY A 62 -1.00 -2.18 -22.11
C GLY A 62 -1.97 -1.00 -22.22
N GLY A 63 -3.26 -1.30 -22.32
CA GLY A 63 -4.37 -0.37 -22.16
C GLY A 63 -4.90 -0.36 -20.73
N ASN A 64 -6.19 -0.01 -20.54
CA ASN A 64 -6.85 0.09 -19.24
C ASN A 64 -8.13 -0.78 -19.15
N ASP A 65 -8.21 -1.89 -19.90
CA ASP A 65 -9.30 -2.89 -19.75
C ASP A 65 -8.94 -3.94 -18.70
N ASP A 66 -8.47 -3.52 -17.54
CA ASP A 66 -7.93 -4.35 -16.45
C ASP A 66 -8.97 -5.22 -15.74
N GLY A 67 -10.17 -5.21 -16.21
CA GLY A 67 -11.31 -5.97 -15.70
C GLY A 67 -12.65 -5.36 -16.06
N PHE A 68 -12.70 -4.12 -16.55
CA PHE A 68 -13.94 -3.40 -16.87
C PHE A 68 -14.87 -4.20 -17.79
N ASN A 69 -14.33 -4.81 -18.84
CA ASN A 69 -15.10 -5.64 -19.76
C ASN A 69 -15.04 -7.14 -19.41
N GLY A 70 -14.17 -7.54 -18.46
CA GLY A 70 -13.92 -8.94 -18.13
C GLY A 70 -13.14 -9.71 -19.21
N THR A 71 -12.50 -9.00 -20.14
CA THR A 71 -11.79 -9.58 -21.29
C THR A 71 -10.67 -10.51 -20.85
N TYR A 72 -9.89 -10.09 -19.84
CA TYR A 72 -8.70 -10.78 -19.36
C TYR A 72 -8.91 -11.49 -18.01
N SER A 73 -10.15 -11.52 -17.49
CA SER A 73 -10.45 -12.07 -16.16
C SER A 73 -10.51 -13.60 -16.12
N TYR A 74 -10.31 -14.28 -17.22
CA TYR A 74 -10.33 -15.75 -17.30
C TYR A 74 -9.36 -16.27 -18.36
N LEU A 75 -8.96 -17.53 -18.20
CA LEU A 75 -8.07 -18.23 -19.12
C LEU A 75 -8.83 -18.79 -20.33
N ARG A 76 -10.01 -19.37 -20.08
CA ARG A 76 -10.90 -19.96 -21.10
C ARG A 76 -12.29 -20.22 -20.52
N LYS A 77 -13.24 -20.55 -21.41
CA LYS A 77 -14.57 -21.04 -21.04
C LYS A 77 -14.61 -22.57 -21.03
N GLU A 78 -15.29 -23.14 -20.04
CA GLU A 78 -15.70 -24.54 -20.01
C GLU A 78 -17.23 -24.58 -19.90
N GLY A 79 -17.93 -24.76 -21.03
CA GLY A 79 -19.35 -24.49 -21.16
C GLY A 79 -19.67 -23.02 -20.89
N ASP A 80 -20.60 -22.73 -19.97
CA ASP A 80 -20.98 -21.38 -19.57
C ASP A 80 -20.13 -20.83 -18.40
N LYS A 81 -19.14 -21.59 -17.93
CA LYS A 81 -18.30 -21.22 -16.78
C LYS A 81 -16.94 -20.71 -17.22
N LEU A 82 -16.33 -19.87 -16.37
CA LEU A 82 -15.03 -19.25 -16.62
C LEU A 82 -13.95 -19.97 -15.79
N VAL A 83 -12.92 -20.50 -16.43
CA VAL A 83 -11.71 -20.95 -15.75
C VAL A 83 -10.84 -19.74 -15.50
N ILE A 84 -10.70 -19.33 -14.23
CA ILE A 84 -10.03 -18.08 -13.87
C ILE A 84 -8.59 -18.27 -13.42
N ALA A 85 -8.22 -19.46 -12.96
CA ALA A 85 -6.85 -19.83 -12.61
C ALA A 85 -6.61 -21.34 -12.75
N GLU A 86 -5.38 -21.69 -13.16
CA GLU A 86 -4.87 -23.07 -13.16
C GLU A 86 -3.42 -23.06 -12.69
N MET A 87 -3.15 -23.74 -11.61
CA MET A 87 -1.85 -23.80 -10.95
C MET A 87 -1.36 -25.24 -10.87
N GLU A 88 -0.12 -25.45 -11.29
CA GLU A 88 0.60 -26.69 -10.98
C GLU A 88 1.19 -26.64 -9.59
N GLY A 89 1.21 -27.76 -8.89
CA GLY A 89 1.70 -27.86 -7.52
C GLY A 89 2.95 -28.72 -7.36
N PRO A 90 3.38 -28.87 -6.10
CA PRO A 90 2.71 -28.42 -4.88
C PRO A 90 2.75 -26.89 -4.72
N GLY A 91 1.69 -26.34 -4.10
CA GLY A 91 1.59 -24.90 -3.94
C GLY A 91 0.54 -24.44 -2.93
N VAL A 92 0.43 -23.14 -2.77
CA VAL A 92 -0.52 -22.46 -1.89
C VAL A 92 -1.02 -21.16 -2.52
N ILE A 93 -2.34 -20.91 -2.47
CA ILE A 93 -2.92 -19.61 -2.78
C ILE A 93 -2.77 -18.75 -1.52
N ASN A 94 -2.11 -17.59 -1.67
CA ASN A 94 -1.80 -16.69 -0.56
C ASN A 94 -2.74 -15.49 -0.48
N ARG A 95 -3.28 -15.03 -1.62
CA ARG A 95 -4.18 -13.88 -1.68
C ARG A 95 -5.15 -14.01 -2.85
N ILE A 96 -6.41 -13.68 -2.58
CA ILE A 96 -7.43 -13.45 -3.62
C ILE A 96 -7.96 -12.03 -3.39
N TRP A 97 -8.06 -11.25 -4.46
CA TRP A 97 -8.54 -9.88 -4.41
C TRP A 97 -9.47 -9.57 -5.58
N THR A 98 -10.47 -8.71 -5.33
CA THR A 98 -11.38 -8.12 -6.32
C THR A 98 -12.05 -6.88 -5.74
N PRO A 99 -12.43 -5.84 -6.53
CA PRO A 99 -13.29 -4.75 -6.07
C PRO A 99 -14.78 -5.04 -6.30
N THR A 100 -15.14 -6.13 -7.00
CA THR A 100 -16.49 -6.42 -7.51
C THR A 100 -16.95 -7.86 -7.23
N PRO A 101 -16.95 -8.34 -5.97
CA PRO A 101 -17.43 -9.69 -5.68
C PRO A 101 -18.93 -9.81 -5.96
N THR A 102 -19.33 -10.96 -6.47
CA THR A 102 -20.73 -11.30 -6.78
C THR A 102 -21.20 -12.51 -5.99
N ASP A 103 -22.50 -12.82 -6.04
CA ASP A 103 -23.06 -14.03 -5.43
C ASP A 103 -22.90 -15.28 -6.31
N ASN A 104 -22.19 -15.19 -7.42
CA ASN A 104 -21.83 -16.34 -8.24
C ASN A 104 -20.87 -17.28 -7.49
N MET A 105 -20.90 -18.56 -7.87
CA MET A 105 -20.11 -19.58 -7.20
C MET A 105 -18.68 -19.66 -7.71
N LEU A 106 -17.73 -19.83 -6.79
CA LEU A 106 -16.37 -20.31 -7.07
C LEU A 106 -16.28 -21.80 -6.75
N TYR A 107 -15.64 -22.54 -7.66
CA TYR A 107 -15.32 -23.96 -7.49
C TYR A 107 -13.80 -24.16 -7.57
N PHE A 108 -13.22 -24.72 -6.51
CA PHE A 108 -11.81 -25.06 -6.47
C PHE A 108 -11.67 -26.58 -6.64
N TYR A 109 -11.03 -27.00 -7.73
CA TYR A 109 -10.73 -28.40 -8.04
C TYR A 109 -9.27 -28.67 -7.71
N PHE A 110 -9.03 -29.56 -6.74
CA PHE A 110 -7.69 -29.90 -6.30
C PHE A 110 -7.21 -31.22 -6.92
N ASP A 111 -5.92 -31.28 -7.28
CA ASP A 111 -5.17 -32.49 -7.59
C ASP A 111 -5.79 -33.34 -8.72
N GLY A 112 -6.50 -32.73 -9.65
CA GLY A 112 -7.17 -33.39 -10.77
C GLY A 112 -8.46 -34.11 -10.38
N GLN A 113 -9.04 -33.83 -9.21
CA GLN A 113 -10.32 -34.40 -8.79
C GLN A 113 -11.47 -33.93 -9.69
N LYS A 114 -12.48 -34.80 -9.88
CA LYS A 114 -13.67 -34.48 -10.68
C LYS A 114 -14.64 -33.55 -9.94
N GLU A 115 -14.71 -33.71 -8.63
CA GLU A 115 -15.53 -32.86 -7.75
C GLU A 115 -14.71 -31.76 -7.11
N PRO A 116 -15.24 -30.53 -6.98
CA PRO A 116 -14.53 -29.46 -6.30
C PRO A 116 -14.41 -29.73 -4.80
N GLY A 117 -13.20 -29.56 -4.27
CA GLY A 117 -12.92 -29.69 -2.85
C GLY A 117 -13.34 -28.46 -2.02
N LEU A 118 -13.55 -27.30 -2.68
CA LEU A 118 -14.13 -26.10 -2.08
C LEU A 118 -15.18 -25.50 -3.03
N LYS A 119 -16.37 -25.21 -2.51
CA LYS A 119 -17.48 -24.51 -3.19
C LYS A 119 -17.90 -23.35 -2.30
N ILE A 120 -17.84 -22.12 -2.81
CA ILE A 120 -18.18 -20.94 -2.03
C ILE A 120 -18.73 -19.86 -2.95
N LYS A 121 -19.65 -19.02 -2.46
CA LYS A 121 -20.00 -17.78 -3.16
C LYS A 121 -18.81 -16.85 -3.19
N PHE A 122 -18.60 -16.18 -4.30
CA PHE A 122 -17.48 -15.24 -4.43
C PHE A 122 -17.54 -14.12 -3.37
N SER A 123 -18.73 -13.58 -3.10
CA SER A 123 -18.95 -12.60 -2.04
C SER A 123 -18.67 -13.12 -0.62
N ASP A 124 -18.96 -14.40 -0.36
CA ASP A 124 -18.76 -15.01 0.96
C ASP A 124 -17.28 -15.15 1.34
N LEU A 125 -16.41 -15.29 0.35
CA LEU A 125 -14.96 -15.38 0.55
C LEU A 125 -14.39 -14.16 1.30
N PHE A 126 -15.03 -13.00 1.19
CA PHE A 126 -14.59 -11.73 1.74
C PHE A 126 -15.51 -11.19 2.85
N SER A 127 -16.64 -11.81 3.08
CA SER A 127 -17.67 -11.32 4.01
C SER A 127 -17.19 -11.28 5.47
N GLY A 128 -16.19 -12.09 5.82
CA GLY A 128 -15.74 -12.30 7.18
C GLY A 128 -16.72 -13.08 8.06
N LYS A 129 -17.82 -13.62 7.47
CA LYS A 129 -18.91 -14.30 8.17
C LYS A 129 -18.92 -15.81 7.94
N VAL A 130 -18.27 -16.29 6.87
CA VAL A 130 -18.24 -17.70 6.48
C VAL A 130 -16.91 -18.31 6.91
N PHE A 131 -16.93 -19.19 7.89
CA PHE A 131 -15.73 -19.89 8.35
C PHE A 131 -15.15 -20.78 7.25
N PRO A 132 -13.82 -20.77 7.01
CA PRO A 132 -12.74 -20.13 7.77
C PRO A 132 -12.38 -18.68 7.32
N PHE A 133 -13.10 -18.11 6.36
CA PHE A 133 -12.86 -16.81 5.77
C PHE A 133 -13.38 -15.71 6.69
N THR A 134 -12.62 -15.44 7.77
CA THR A 134 -13.01 -14.53 8.85
C THR A 134 -12.18 -13.25 8.87
N LYS A 135 -12.78 -12.17 9.39
CA LYS A 135 -12.09 -10.89 9.57
C LYS A 135 -11.08 -10.96 10.71
N PRO A 136 -9.95 -10.21 10.61
CA PRO A 136 -9.54 -9.30 9.54
C PRO A 136 -8.68 -9.95 8.44
N VAL A 137 -8.38 -11.26 8.50
CA VAL A 137 -7.61 -11.96 7.45
C VAL A 137 -8.32 -11.92 6.10
N CYS A 138 -9.66 -11.88 6.11
CA CYS A 138 -10.49 -11.60 4.95
C CYS A 138 -11.36 -10.37 5.23
N GLY A 139 -11.52 -9.46 4.25
CA GLY A 139 -12.28 -8.22 4.48
C GLY A 139 -12.40 -7.32 3.26
N ASN A 140 -12.86 -6.06 3.49
CA ASN A 140 -13.14 -5.09 2.44
C ASN A 140 -13.14 -3.63 2.92
N GLU A 141 -12.24 -3.23 3.79
CA GLU A 141 -12.30 -1.95 4.51
C GLU A 141 -11.97 -0.71 3.67
N ILE A 142 -11.26 -0.85 2.53
CA ILE A 142 -10.83 0.28 1.68
C ILE A 142 -11.29 0.15 0.21
N GLY A 143 -12.46 -0.45 0.02
CA GLY A 143 -13.07 -0.60 -1.29
C GLY A 143 -12.70 -1.87 -2.05
N GLY A 144 -11.52 -2.43 -1.82
CA GLY A 144 -11.11 -3.74 -2.32
C GLY A 144 -11.48 -4.86 -1.36
N PHE A 145 -11.83 -6.00 -1.90
CA PHE A 145 -12.16 -7.21 -1.18
C PHE A 145 -10.95 -8.15 -1.23
N TYR A 146 -10.41 -8.52 -0.08
CA TYR A 146 -9.21 -9.34 0.04
C TYR A 146 -9.42 -10.56 0.91
N CYS A 147 -8.73 -11.65 0.57
CA CYS A 147 -8.68 -12.88 1.35
C CYS A 147 -7.22 -13.38 1.40
N TYR A 148 -6.64 -13.37 2.58
CA TYR A 148 -5.30 -13.90 2.87
C TYR A 148 -5.32 -15.28 3.52
N PHE A 149 -6.51 -15.90 3.65
CA PHE A 149 -6.60 -17.28 4.14
C PHE A 149 -5.92 -18.23 3.14
N PRO A 150 -4.90 -19.01 3.55
CA PRO A 150 -4.12 -19.83 2.64
C PRO A 150 -4.87 -21.11 2.23
N ILE A 151 -4.81 -21.45 0.94
CA ILE A 151 -5.42 -22.68 0.38
C ILE A 151 -4.33 -23.49 -0.28
N THR A 152 -3.94 -24.62 0.33
CA THR A 152 -2.87 -25.52 -0.16
C THR A 152 -3.38 -26.58 -1.12
N TYR A 153 -2.52 -26.99 -2.06
CA TYR A 153 -2.78 -28.08 -2.99
C TYR A 153 -1.50 -28.87 -3.29
N LYS A 154 -1.62 -30.20 -3.43
CA LYS A 154 -0.49 -31.13 -3.57
C LYS A 154 0.02 -31.25 -4.99
N LYS A 155 -0.88 -31.29 -5.99
CA LYS A 155 -0.51 -31.50 -7.40
C LYS A 155 -0.98 -30.37 -8.29
N SER A 156 -2.20 -29.86 -8.08
CA SER A 156 -2.77 -28.81 -8.91
C SER A 156 -3.98 -28.17 -8.24
N CYS A 157 -4.29 -26.93 -8.63
CA CYS A 157 -5.55 -26.28 -8.32
C CYS A 157 -6.10 -25.58 -9.54
N LYS A 158 -7.36 -25.90 -9.92
CA LYS A 158 -8.14 -25.19 -10.94
C LYS A 158 -9.29 -24.45 -10.28
N ILE A 159 -9.46 -23.16 -10.59
CA ILE A 159 -10.55 -22.34 -10.05
C ILE A 159 -11.49 -21.98 -11.19
N ILE A 160 -12.78 -22.26 -10.97
CA ILE A 160 -13.85 -21.95 -11.91
C ILE A 160 -14.82 -20.97 -11.27
N PHE A 161 -15.15 -19.91 -12.00
CA PHE A 161 -16.21 -18.97 -11.68
C PHE A 161 -17.47 -19.33 -12.48
N ASP A 162 -18.60 -19.51 -11.77
CA ASP A 162 -19.90 -19.88 -12.34
C ASP A 162 -20.77 -18.63 -12.47
N GLY A 163 -20.46 -17.81 -13.46
CA GLY A 163 -21.17 -16.59 -13.79
C GLY A 163 -20.85 -16.12 -15.21
N PRO A 164 -21.68 -15.22 -15.75
CA PRO A 164 -21.57 -14.82 -17.17
C PRO A 164 -20.38 -13.89 -17.43
N LYS A 165 -19.97 -13.09 -16.43
CA LYS A 165 -18.88 -12.11 -16.50
C LYS A 165 -18.20 -12.03 -15.15
N LEU A 166 -16.89 -12.08 -15.13
CA LEU A 166 -16.04 -11.72 -14.01
C LEU A 166 -15.31 -10.42 -14.39
N GLU A 167 -15.34 -9.45 -13.53
CA GLU A 167 -14.59 -8.21 -13.70
C GLU A 167 -13.17 -8.36 -13.13
N PHE A 168 -12.70 -7.39 -12.36
CA PHE A 168 -11.35 -7.42 -11.80
C PHE A 168 -11.10 -8.63 -10.89
N ILE A 169 -9.95 -9.25 -11.05
CA ILE A 169 -9.52 -10.36 -10.19
C ILE A 169 -8.00 -10.42 -10.10
N GLN A 170 -7.49 -10.69 -8.90
CA GLN A 170 -6.09 -11.03 -8.67
C GLN A 170 -6.03 -12.26 -7.76
N ILE A 171 -5.31 -13.30 -8.18
CA ILE A 171 -5.09 -14.54 -7.41
C ILE A 171 -3.58 -14.74 -7.32
N GLN A 172 -3.00 -14.45 -6.14
CA GLN A 172 -1.60 -14.69 -5.85
C GLN A 172 -1.41 -16.08 -5.27
N TYR A 173 -0.44 -16.79 -5.79
CA TYR A 173 -0.08 -18.13 -5.31
C TYR A 173 1.43 -18.30 -5.27
N ARG A 174 1.87 -19.25 -4.48
CA ARG A 174 3.27 -19.60 -4.35
C ARG A 174 3.47 -21.08 -4.60
N ASN A 175 4.45 -21.44 -5.42
CA ASN A 175 4.90 -22.81 -5.58
C ASN A 175 5.74 -23.25 -4.36
N LEU A 176 5.66 -24.54 -4.03
CA LEU A 176 6.34 -25.17 -2.88
C LEU A 176 7.23 -26.33 -3.35
N PRO A 177 8.28 -26.07 -4.16
CA PRO A 177 9.06 -27.12 -4.79
C PRO A 177 9.78 -27.98 -3.74
N GLY A 178 9.65 -29.30 -3.89
CA GLY A 178 10.28 -30.24 -2.98
C GLY A 178 9.54 -30.47 -1.65
N GLU A 179 8.51 -29.70 -1.36
CA GLU A 179 7.71 -29.88 -0.15
C GLU A 179 6.68 -31.01 -0.31
N LYS A 180 6.47 -31.76 0.76
CA LYS A 180 5.34 -32.68 0.87
C LYS A 180 4.14 -31.90 1.38
N VAL A 181 3.23 -31.49 0.49
CA VAL A 181 2.07 -30.65 0.81
C VAL A 181 0.83 -31.48 1.05
N GLU A 182 0.04 -31.12 2.07
CA GLU A 182 -1.32 -31.59 2.29
C GLU A 182 -2.31 -30.66 1.58
N THR A 183 -3.19 -31.23 0.77
CA THR A 183 -4.24 -30.50 0.08
C THR A 183 -5.29 -30.01 1.09
N TYR A 184 -5.76 -28.78 0.92
CA TYR A 184 -6.88 -28.24 1.70
C TYR A 184 -8.13 -29.13 1.58
N THR A 185 -8.72 -29.50 2.71
CA THR A 185 -9.89 -30.40 2.76
C THR A 185 -11.16 -29.76 3.31
N GLY A 186 -11.05 -28.54 3.90
CA GLY A 186 -12.15 -27.94 4.65
C GLY A 186 -12.44 -28.57 6.02
N ASN A 187 -11.61 -29.51 6.45
CA ASN A 187 -11.71 -30.11 7.79
C ASN A 187 -10.78 -29.36 8.76
N PHE A 188 -11.31 -29.00 9.92
CA PHE A 188 -10.61 -28.18 10.90
C PHE A 188 -10.62 -28.85 12.28
N SER A 189 -9.45 -29.15 12.80
CA SER A 189 -9.28 -29.53 14.20
C SER A 189 -9.50 -28.31 15.12
N GLN A 190 -9.58 -28.54 16.43
CA GLN A 190 -9.68 -27.44 17.38
C GLN A 190 -8.41 -26.59 17.34
N GLN A 191 -7.22 -27.18 17.19
CA GLN A 191 -5.95 -26.47 17.05
C GLN A 191 -5.92 -25.55 15.84
N ASP A 192 -6.47 -25.97 14.68
CA ASP A 192 -6.57 -25.16 13.48
C ASP A 192 -7.46 -23.92 13.71
N LYS A 193 -8.58 -24.11 14.41
CA LYS A 193 -9.49 -23.01 14.77
C LYS A 193 -8.83 -22.03 15.74
N ASP A 194 -8.10 -22.53 16.72
CA ASP A 194 -7.38 -21.72 17.71
C ASP A 194 -6.28 -20.90 17.05
N LEU A 195 -5.52 -21.48 16.10
CA LEU A 195 -4.52 -20.77 15.31
C LEU A 195 -5.14 -19.66 14.47
N LEU A 196 -6.25 -19.93 13.77
CA LEU A 196 -6.94 -18.89 12.98
C LEU A 196 -7.46 -17.76 13.89
N ALA A 197 -8.01 -18.11 15.06
CA ALA A 197 -8.45 -17.11 16.03
C ALA A 197 -7.28 -16.25 16.55
N GLU A 198 -6.12 -16.87 16.81
CA GLU A 198 -4.90 -16.15 17.21
C GLU A 198 -4.40 -15.18 16.12
N VAL A 199 -4.32 -15.65 14.87
CA VAL A 199 -3.91 -14.79 13.73
C VAL A 199 -4.89 -13.63 13.56
N ASN A 200 -6.20 -13.88 13.59
CA ASN A 200 -7.21 -12.83 13.52
C ASN A 200 -7.08 -11.83 14.68
N LYS A 201 -6.78 -12.30 15.90
CA LYS A 201 -6.54 -11.43 17.06
C LYS A 201 -5.33 -10.53 16.85
N VAL A 202 -4.20 -11.07 16.38
CA VAL A 202 -2.99 -10.30 16.07
C VAL A 202 -3.27 -9.26 14.99
N TRP A 203 -4.03 -9.61 13.95
CA TRP A 203 -4.38 -8.69 12.88
C TRP A 203 -5.41 -7.63 13.28
N ALA A 204 -6.30 -7.93 14.21
CA ALA A 204 -7.27 -6.97 14.74
C ALA A 204 -6.63 -5.96 15.70
N ASP A 205 -5.59 -6.35 16.42
CA ASP A 205 -4.82 -5.52 17.34
C ASP A 205 -3.55 -5.02 16.65
N ILE A 206 -3.65 -3.90 15.97
CA ILE A 206 -2.49 -3.20 15.39
C ILE A 206 -1.75 -2.32 16.42
N SER A 207 -1.98 -2.54 17.71
CA SER A 207 -1.15 -1.99 18.80
C SER A 207 0.19 -2.71 18.77
N PRO A 208 1.27 -2.02 18.51
CA PRO A 208 2.58 -2.65 18.41
C PRO A 208 3.07 -3.03 19.80
N GLU A 209 3.02 -4.32 20.10
CA GLU A 209 3.83 -4.92 21.15
C GLU A 209 4.73 -5.95 20.47
N ILE A 210 6.03 -5.69 20.48
CA ILE A 210 7.02 -6.54 19.80
C ILE A 210 6.93 -8.01 20.25
N THR A 211 6.53 -8.25 21.49
CA THR A 211 6.33 -9.58 22.07
C THR A 211 5.17 -10.35 21.42
N ASN A 212 4.18 -9.67 20.82
CA ASN A 212 3.06 -10.31 20.12
C ASN A 212 3.49 -11.01 18.82
N TYR A 213 4.66 -10.64 18.28
CA TYR A 213 5.14 -11.09 16.98
C TYR A 213 6.34 -12.01 17.05
N ILE A 214 6.94 -12.17 18.25
CA ILE A 214 8.12 -13.00 18.47
C ILE A 214 7.71 -14.24 19.24
N ASN A 215 7.72 -15.38 18.56
CA ASN A 215 7.39 -16.66 19.18
C ASN A 215 8.45 -17.07 20.21
N GLY A 216 8.10 -16.91 21.49
CA GLY A 216 8.65 -17.72 22.56
C GLY A 216 10.00 -17.32 23.17
N LYS A 217 10.60 -16.13 22.85
CA LYS A 217 11.93 -15.78 23.37
C LYS A 217 12.09 -14.33 23.82
N SER A 218 11.09 -13.76 24.46
CA SER A 218 11.16 -12.38 25.00
C SER A 218 12.32 -12.19 26.00
N SER A 219 12.74 -13.25 26.71
CA SER A 219 13.86 -13.21 27.67
C SER A 219 15.25 -12.98 27.05
N GLU A 220 15.40 -13.16 25.73
CA GLU A 220 16.65 -12.90 25.01
C GLU A 220 16.72 -11.46 24.46
N ILE A 221 15.63 -10.69 24.52
CA ILE A 221 15.58 -9.32 24.00
C ILE A 221 16.21 -8.38 25.02
N LYS A 222 17.24 -7.66 24.56
CA LYS A 222 17.84 -6.54 25.26
C LYS A 222 17.23 -5.25 24.73
N THR A 223 17.22 -4.22 25.57
CA THR A 223 16.72 -2.89 25.22
C THR A 223 17.80 -1.85 25.50
N GLU A 224 18.05 -0.98 24.52
CA GLU A 224 18.84 0.25 24.70
C GLU A 224 17.93 1.46 24.55
N GLU A 225 17.94 2.34 25.54
CA GLU A 225 17.16 3.57 25.55
C GLU A 225 18.11 4.78 25.60
N LYS A 226 17.80 5.79 24.76
CA LYS A 226 18.59 7.00 24.65
C LYS A 226 17.71 8.23 24.47
N THR A 227 17.98 9.27 25.23
CA THR A 227 17.37 10.59 25.06
C THR A 227 18.44 11.59 24.67
N PHE A 228 18.22 12.33 23.60
CA PHE A 228 19.14 13.35 23.12
C PHE A 228 18.43 14.50 22.43
N THR A 229 19.14 15.61 22.26
CA THR A 229 18.69 16.73 21.44
C THR A 229 19.64 16.85 20.25
N ILE A 230 19.11 16.81 19.03
CA ILE A 230 19.86 16.97 17.78
C ILE A 230 19.62 18.37 17.21
N LYS A 231 20.70 19.02 16.76
CA LYS A 231 20.66 20.34 16.13
C LYS A 231 20.85 20.23 14.62
N PRO A 232 20.38 21.24 13.85
CA PRO A 232 20.62 21.30 12.42
C PRO A 232 22.13 21.20 12.09
N GLY A 233 22.49 20.26 11.23
CA GLY A 233 23.86 19.96 10.82
C GLY A 233 24.58 18.91 11.68
N GLU A 234 23.92 18.35 12.70
CA GLU A 234 24.51 17.29 13.53
C GLU A 234 24.08 15.88 13.09
N ASP A 235 24.98 14.92 13.34
CA ASP A 235 24.74 13.47 13.26
C ASP A 235 24.86 12.88 14.66
N ILE A 236 23.87 12.11 15.12
CA ILE A 236 23.92 11.43 16.41
C ILE A 236 23.69 9.93 16.21
N SER A 237 24.69 9.12 16.60
CA SER A 237 24.53 7.68 16.71
C SER A 237 23.77 7.34 17.99
N PHE A 238 22.68 6.62 17.84
CA PHE A 238 21.87 6.22 18.98
C PHE A 238 21.90 4.72 19.26
N PHE A 239 22.41 3.91 18.31
CA PHE A 239 22.67 2.49 18.53
C PHE A 239 23.94 2.06 17.78
N GLU A 240 24.83 1.34 18.50
CA GLU A 240 26.03 0.75 17.95
C GLU A 240 26.29 -0.62 18.58
N MET A 241 26.59 -1.61 17.74
CA MET A 241 26.96 -2.95 18.15
C MET A 241 28.09 -3.46 17.27
N ASN A 242 29.22 -3.90 17.89
CA ASN A 242 30.42 -4.34 17.18
C ASN A 242 30.63 -5.85 17.28
N GLU A 243 29.56 -6.60 17.37
CA GLU A 243 29.49 -8.05 17.34
C GLU A 243 28.26 -8.51 16.55
N PRO A 244 28.21 -9.76 16.07
CA PRO A 244 27.02 -10.25 15.36
C PRO A 244 25.77 -10.20 16.21
N GLY A 245 24.64 -9.89 15.58
CA GLY A 245 23.35 -9.79 16.25
C GLY A 245 22.23 -9.43 15.32
N ARG A 246 21.13 -8.97 15.90
CA ARG A 246 20.02 -8.40 15.15
C ARG A 246 19.27 -7.34 15.97
N ILE A 247 18.88 -6.26 15.33
CA ILE A 247 17.84 -5.38 15.82
C ILE A 247 16.52 -6.10 15.58
N ILE A 248 15.66 -6.15 16.60
CA ILE A 248 14.33 -6.79 16.54
C ILE A 248 13.26 -5.73 16.26
N GLY A 249 13.53 -4.52 16.72
CA GLY A 249 12.68 -3.36 16.46
C GLY A 249 13.23 -2.09 17.05
N MET A 250 12.63 -0.97 16.68
CA MET A 250 12.94 0.35 17.20
C MET A 250 11.70 1.19 17.40
N GLU A 251 11.72 2.05 18.42
CA GLU A 251 10.73 3.08 18.67
C GLU A 251 11.44 4.43 18.79
N ILE A 252 10.90 5.45 18.11
CA ILE A 252 11.50 6.78 18.05
C ILE A 252 10.40 7.82 18.31
N ASP A 253 10.48 8.54 19.42
CA ASP A 253 9.57 9.61 19.78
C ASP A 253 10.28 10.96 19.63
N GLY A 254 9.85 11.76 18.66
CA GLY A 254 10.27 13.13 18.42
C GLY A 254 9.11 14.13 18.57
N GLY A 255 8.00 13.70 19.17
CA GLY A 255 6.78 14.50 19.24
C GLY A 255 6.22 14.76 17.84
N THR A 256 5.95 16.03 17.53
CA THR A 256 5.53 16.49 16.20
C THR A 256 6.69 16.95 15.32
N SER A 257 7.93 16.81 15.76
CA SER A 257 9.10 17.37 15.06
C SER A 257 9.40 16.70 13.69
N PHE A 258 8.79 15.56 13.43
CA PHE A 258 8.89 14.88 12.12
C PHE A 258 7.74 15.26 11.18
N GLU A 259 6.80 16.07 11.63
CA GLU A 259 5.70 16.60 10.84
C GLU A 259 6.08 17.91 10.13
N GLY A 260 5.29 18.31 9.14
CA GLY A 260 5.46 19.55 8.40
C GLY A 260 6.03 19.38 7.01
N LEU A 261 6.30 20.51 6.36
CA LEU A 261 6.67 20.54 4.93
C LEU A 261 8.13 20.20 4.66
N HIS A 262 8.99 20.20 5.67
CA HIS A 262 10.43 19.95 5.55
C HIS A 262 10.84 18.68 6.28
N LYS A 263 11.24 17.67 5.55
CA LYS A 263 11.60 16.34 6.07
C LYS A 263 13.13 16.24 6.26
N ASP A 264 13.70 17.13 7.09
CA ASP A 264 15.14 17.33 7.18
C ASP A 264 15.88 16.35 8.10
N ILE A 265 15.15 15.54 8.84
CA ILE A 265 15.75 14.52 9.71
C ILE A 265 15.77 13.18 8.96
N ILE A 266 16.97 12.63 8.83
CA ILE A 266 17.26 11.38 8.11
C ILE A 266 17.52 10.27 9.11
N LEU A 267 16.88 9.12 8.91
CA LEU A 267 17.26 7.85 9.52
C LEU A 267 18.34 7.19 8.67
N SER A 268 19.47 6.86 9.29
CA SER A 268 20.58 6.18 8.63
C SER A 268 20.97 4.94 9.39
N ALA A 269 21.07 3.79 8.71
CA ALA A 269 21.58 2.56 9.30
C ALA A 269 22.61 1.89 8.38
N LYS A 270 23.61 1.26 8.97
CA LYS A 270 24.68 0.57 8.26
C LYS A 270 25.02 -0.74 8.94
N TRP A 271 25.12 -1.80 8.15
CA TRP A 271 25.53 -3.14 8.59
C TRP A 271 26.95 -3.44 8.15
N ASP A 272 27.72 -4.12 9.03
CA ASP A 272 28.99 -4.77 8.70
C ASP A 272 30.03 -3.86 8.02
N ASN A 273 29.98 -2.55 8.26
CA ASN A 273 30.80 -1.52 7.59
C ASN A 273 30.63 -1.51 6.06
N GLU A 274 29.44 -1.85 5.54
CA GLU A 274 29.10 -1.76 4.12
C GLU A 274 29.32 -0.33 3.59
N LYS A 275 29.65 -0.20 2.31
CA LYS A 275 29.97 1.11 1.72
C LYS A 275 28.74 2.04 1.65
N VAL A 276 27.60 1.47 1.34
CA VAL A 276 26.31 2.17 1.21
C VAL A 276 25.47 1.88 2.44
N GLU A 277 24.76 2.87 2.95
CA GLU A 277 23.82 2.70 4.05
C GLU A 277 22.69 1.76 3.64
N ALA A 278 22.33 0.82 4.53
CA ALA A 278 21.20 -0.10 4.35
C ALA A 278 19.84 0.61 4.50
N ILE A 279 19.80 1.67 5.31
CA ILE A 279 18.67 2.59 5.45
C ILE A 279 19.23 4.00 5.32
N TYR A 280 18.66 4.82 4.44
CA TYR A 280 18.97 6.24 4.33
C TYR A 280 17.81 6.99 3.70
N SER A 281 16.96 7.55 4.52
CA SER A 281 15.75 8.22 4.07
C SER A 281 15.27 9.26 5.09
N PRO A 282 14.46 10.26 4.68
CA PRO A 282 13.73 11.05 5.64
C PRO A 282 12.98 10.17 6.64
N ILE A 283 13.16 10.42 7.93
CA ILE A 283 12.56 9.59 9.00
C ILE A 283 11.03 9.57 8.91
N ALA A 284 10.41 10.68 8.51
CA ALA A 284 8.99 10.78 8.26
C ALA A 284 8.54 9.78 7.18
N ASP A 285 9.23 9.77 6.01
CA ASP A 285 8.89 8.85 4.93
C ASP A 285 9.07 7.39 5.37
N PHE A 286 10.16 7.09 6.12
CA PHE A 286 10.43 5.72 6.63
C PHE A 286 9.29 5.17 7.48
N PHE A 287 8.68 6.00 8.32
CA PHE A 287 7.58 5.59 9.19
C PHE A 287 6.18 5.78 8.58
N GLY A 288 6.09 6.03 7.28
CA GLY A 288 4.81 6.11 6.56
C GLY A 288 4.02 7.38 6.83
N TYR A 289 4.73 8.51 6.99
CA TYR A 289 4.08 9.81 6.91
C TYR A 289 3.67 10.09 5.46
N ALA A 290 2.54 10.74 5.30
CA ALA A 290 2.11 11.24 4.01
C ALA A 290 2.05 12.78 4.04
N TYR A 291 2.77 13.40 3.11
CA TYR A 291 2.75 14.84 2.90
C TYR A 291 2.97 15.67 4.18
N GLY A 292 3.87 15.19 5.04
CA GLY A 292 4.24 15.86 6.28
C GLY A 292 3.32 15.57 7.47
N LYS A 293 2.44 14.58 7.39
CA LYS A 293 1.58 14.13 8.49
C LYS A 293 1.77 12.64 8.74
N GLY A 294 1.76 12.22 10.00
CA GLY A 294 1.74 10.79 10.34
C GLY A 294 0.46 10.13 9.82
N ALA A 295 0.60 9.10 8.97
CA ALA A 295 -0.52 8.48 8.25
C ALA A 295 -0.62 6.98 8.48
N MET A 296 0.49 6.25 8.51
CA MET A 296 0.52 4.79 8.59
C MET A 296 0.50 4.28 10.04
N ARG A 297 -0.32 3.25 10.27
CA ARG A 297 -0.30 2.45 11.49
C ARG A 297 -0.55 0.99 11.12
N SER A 298 0.51 0.25 10.83
CA SER A 298 0.44 -1.19 10.53
C SER A 298 0.89 -2.03 11.72
N MET A 299 0.76 -3.36 11.64
CA MET A 299 1.33 -4.26 12.64
C MET A 299 2.86 -4.33 12.60
N ILE A 300 3.49 -3.84 11.53
CA ILE A 300 4.92 -3.94 11.28
C ILE A 300 5.64 -2.64 11.61
N MET A 301 5.12 -1.52 11.16
CA MET A 301 5.72 -0.21 11.36
C MET A 301 4.69 0.91 11.16
N GLY A 302 4.99 2.11 11.67
CA GLY A 302 4.12 3.27 11.53
C GLY A 302 4.27 4.25 12.68
N LYS A 303 3.19 4.99 12.96
CA LYS A 303 3.10 6.00 14.04
C LYS A 303 1.93 5.68 14.96
N GLN A 304 2.17 5.75 16.29
CA GLN A 304 1.14 5.68 17.32
C GLN A 304 1.35 6.79 18.36
N GLY A 305 0.41 7.72 18.45
CA GLY A 305 0.60 8.91 19.25
C GLY A 305 1.78 9.74 18.74
N THR A 306 2.78 9.98 19.58
CA THR A 306 4.05 10.65 19.21
C THR A 306 5.18 9.68 18.85
N SER A 307 5.00 8.40 19.12
CA SER A 307 6.01 7.36 18.86
C SER A 307 5.90 6.79 17.45
N ASN A 308 7.03 6.69 16.78
CA ASN A 308 7.21 6.00 15.52
C ASN A 308 7.86 4.65 15.81
N TYR A 309 7.40 3.59 15.17
CA TYR A 309 7.87 2.23 15.44
C TYR A 309 8.15 1.44 14.16
N CYS A 310 9.13 0.53 14.25
CA CYS A 310 9.44 -0.44 13.21
C CYS A 310 9.89 -1.75 13.87
N TYR A 311 9.20 -2.86 13.58
CA TYR A 311 9.49 -4.19 14.11
C TYR A 311 9.99 -5.16 13.01
N LEU A 312 10.50 -4.62 11.90
CA LEU A 312 11.23 -5.41 10.91
C LEU A 312 12.55 -5.88 11.52
N PRO A 313 12.84 -7.20 11.57
CA PRO A 313 14.12 -7.69 12.08
C PRO A 313 15.28 -7.28 11.18
N MET A 314 16.38 -6.82 11.75
CA MET A 314 17.55 -6.35 10.99
C MET A 314 18.79 -7.13 11.46
N PRO A 315 19.03 -8.35 10.93
CA PRO A 315 20.21 -9.13 11.27
C PRO A 315 21.48 -8.58 10.59
N PHE A 316 22.62 -8.70 11.29
CA PHE A 316 23.95 -8.31 10.82
C PHE A 316 25.01 -9.30 11.29
N ASP A 317 26.14 -9.37 10.55
CA ASP A 317 27.15 -10.41 10.74
C ASP A 317 28.34 -9.97 11.62
N LYS A 318 28.62 -8.66 11.68
CA LYS A 318 29.81 -8.11 12.38
C LYS A 318 29.46 -6.88 13.21
N SER A 319 28.68 -5.96 12.66
CA SER A 319 28.38 -4.72 13.33
C SER A 319 27.11 -4.07 12.80
N ALA A 320 26.48 -3.25 13.63
CA ALA A 320 25.38 -2.37 13.26
C ALA A 320 25.65 -0.97 13.81
N SER A 321 25.30 0.05 13.02
CA SER A 321 25.25 1.44 13.47
C SER A 321 23.97 2.08 12.97
N VAL A 322 23.21 2.68 13.89
CA VAL A 322 21.99 3.42 13.55
C VAL A 322 22.10 4.84 14.09
N LYS A 323 21.89 5.81 13.22
CA LYS A 323 22.02 7.22 13.56
C LYS A 323 20.92 8.07 12.97
N MET A 324 20.74 9.23 13.57
CA MET A 324 19.92 10.31 13.08
C MET A 324 20.81 11.42 12.53
N VAL A 325 20.48 11.93 11.34
CA VAL A 325 21.21 13.02 10.65
C VAL A 325 20.26 14.18 10.45
N TYR A 326 20.54 15.33 11.04
CA TYR A 326 19.71 16.52 10.86
C TYR A 326 20.33 17.42 9.78
N LYS A 327 19.78 17.37 8.58
CA LYS A 327 20.25 18.19 7.45
C LYS A 327 19.95 19.67 7.70
N LYS A 328 21.00 20.51 7.61
CA LYS A 328 20.87 21.95 7.76
C LYS A 328 20.36 22.60 6.47
N ARG A 329 19.42 23.56 6.60
CA ARG A 329 18.98 24.46 5.53
C ARG A 329 19.49 25.87 5.79
N ASN A 330 19.84 26.60 4.74
CA ASN A 330 20.30 27.99 4.88
C ASN A 330 19.14 28.99 4.82
N GLU A 331 18.03 28.61 4.21
CA GLU A 331 16.92 29.52 3.86
C GLU A 331 15.87 29.66 4.96
N ILE A 332 15.80 28.69 5.88
CA ILE A 332 14.81 28.67 6.95
C ILE A 332 15.47 28.47 8.32
N ARG A 333 14.83 29.01 9.34
CA ARG A 333 15.24 28.78 10.72
C ARG A 333 14.74 27.40 11.18
N GLN A 334 15.67 26.52 11.47
CA GLN A 334 15.40 25.22 12.07
C GLN A 334 15.65 25.24 13.56
N SER A 335 14.86 24.51 14.33
CA SER A 335 15.01 24.38 15.79
C SER A 335 15.63 23.04 16.16
N PRO A 336 16.38 22.94 17.27
CA PRO A 336 16.80 21.66 17.82
C PRO A 336 15.60 20.75 18.12
N VAL A 337 15.78 19.44 17.95
CA VAL A 337 14.74 18.42 18.17
C VAL A 337 15.17 17.49 19.30
N SER A 338 14.30 17.34 20.30
CA SER A 338 14.49 16.35 21.37
C SER A 338 13.86 15.03 20.96
N VAL A 339 14.62 13.93 21.12
CA VAL A 339 14.22 12.61 20.66
C VAL A 339 14.47 11.58 21.76
N ASN A 340 13.49 10.70 21.98
CA ASN A 340 13.62 9.49 22.77
C ASN A 340 13.67 8.31 21.82
N VAL A 341 14.66 7.43 21.98
CA VAL A 341 14.84 6.24 21.14
C VAL A 341 14.89 5.01 22.02
N LYS A 342 14.24 3.96 21.58
CA LYS A 342 14.29 2.64 22.17
C LYS A 342 14.58 1.61 21.10
N VAL A 343 15.67 0.86 21.24
CA VAL A 343 16.09 -0.18 20.33
C VAL A 343 16.04 -1.53 21.04
N TYR A 344 15.28 -2.45 20.46
CA TYR A 344 15.18 -3.85 20.89
C TYR A 344 16.14 -4.69 20.05
N TYR A 345 17.01 -5.46 20.71
CA TYR A 345 18.02 -6.22 20.00
C TYR A 345 18.42 -7.50 20.76
N ASN A 346 19.12 -8.40 20.08
CA ASN A 346 19.78 -9.53 20.69
C ASN A 346 21.08 -9.91 19.94
N SER A 347 21.86 -10.83 20.54
CA SER A 347 23.13 -11.32 19.99
C SER A 347 22.95 -12.58 19.11
N ASN A 348 21.72 -12.89 18.63
CA ASN A 348 21.48 -14.08 17.83
C ASN A 348 22.02 -13.86 16.42
N LYS A 349 23.03 -14.66 16.07
CA LYS A 349 23.65 -14.61 14.76
C LYS A 349 22.68 -15.04 13.66
N ARG A 350 22.79 -14.39 12.54
CA ARG A 350 22.12 -14.78 11.30
C ARG A 350 22.72 -16.07 10.76
N ASP A 351 21.90 -16.99 10.26
CA ASP A 351 22.38 -18.01 9.34
C ASP A 351 22.49 -17.39 7.94
N VAL A 352 23.71 -17.20 7.47
CA VAL A 352 24.02 -16.53 6.20
C VAL A 352 23.40 -17.23 4.98
N LYS A 353 23.15 -18.55 5.09
CA LYS A 353 22.55 -19.36 4.01
C LYS A 353 21.03 -19.23 3.98
N GLU A 354 20.44 -19.03 5.17
CA GLU A 354 18.99 -19.08 5.36
C GLU A 354 18.35 -17.70 5.54
N GLU A 355 19.13 -16.65 5.89
CA GLU A 355 18.58 -15.32 6.18
C GLU A 355 19.28 -14.21 5.42
N GLY A 356 18.50 -13.22 4.95
CA GLY A 356 18.97 -11.97 4.35
C GLY A 356 19.19 -10.87 5.39
N LYS A 357 20.04 -9.90 5.08
CA LYS A 357 20.12 -8.61 5.80
C LYS A 357 19.03 -7.69 5.30
N PHE A 358 18.53 -6.81 6.15
CA PHE A 358 17.47 -5.86 5.84
C PHE A 358 18.01 -4.65 5.09
N TYR A 359 17.29 -4.20 4.05
CA TYR A 359 17.58 -2.99 3.31
C TYR A 359 16.29 -2.23 2.98
N SER A 360 16.40 -0.89 2.91
CA SER A 360 15.34 -0.03 2.38
C SER A 360 15.88 0.89 1.29
N VAL A 361 15.15 0.99 0.19
CA VAL A 361 15.44 1.92 -0.90
C VAL A 361 14.41 3.04 -0.88
N TRP A 362 14.85 4.25 -0.58
CA TRP A 362 14.04 5.45 -0.70
C TRP A 362 14.29 6.10 -2.07
N ARG A 363 13.21 6.49 -2.74
CA ARG A 363 13.25 7.22 -4.01
C ARG A 363 12.23 8.34 -4.01
N ARG A 364 12.60 9.46 -4.61
CA ARG A 364 11.66 10.51 -5.01
C ARG A 364 12.05 11.02 -6.37
N GLU A 365 11.12 10.97 -7.32
CA GLU A 365 11.37 11.44 -8.67
C GLU A 365 10.09 11.91 -9.37
N LYS A 366 10.24 12.92 -10.21
CA LYS A 366 9.27 13.25 -11.25
C LYS A 366 9.50 12.28 -12.39
N THR A 367 8.81 11.14 -12.32
CA THR A 367 9.00 10.05 -13.26
C THR A 367 8.73 10.53 -14.70
N PRO A 368 9.65 10.28 -15.66
CA PRO A 368 9.43 10.64 -17.05
C PRO A 368 8.19 9.96 -17.63
N LEU A 369 7.47 10.66 -18.50
CA LEU A 369 6.35 10.05 -19.23
C LEU A 369 6.84 8.88 -20.07
N GLY A 370 6.11 7.77 -20.05
CA GLY A 370 6.46 6.53 -20.74
C GLY A 370 7.36 5.58 -19.93
N GLU A 371 7.81 5.96 -18.73
CA GLU A 371 8.66 5.14 -17.87
C GLU A 371 7.92 4.79 -16.56
N PHE A 372 8.19 3.60 -16.02
CA PHE A 372 7.67 3.21 -14.70
C PHE A 372 8.39 3.95 -13.58
N HIS A 373 7.67 4.32 -12.52
CA HIS A 373 8.31 4.65 -11.25
C HIS A 373 8.88 3.37 -10.63
N LYS A 374 10.19 3.33 -10.51
CA LYS A 374 10.89 2.16 -9.97
C LYS A 374 10.88 2.17 -8.44
N PHE A 375 10.20 1.22 -7.81
CA PHE A 375 10.32 1.02 -6.38
C PHE A 375 11.70 0.46 -6.03
N THR A 376 12.11 -0.60 -6.71
CA THR A 376 13.44 -1.19 -6.54
C THR A 376 13.89 -2.00 -7.75
N GLU A 377 15.21 -2.10 -7.90
CA GLU A 377 15.88 -3.04 -8.79
C GLU A 377 17.11 -3.56 -8.06
N GLN A 378 17.15 -4.86 -7.78
CA GLN A 378 18.20 -5.47 -7.00
C GLN A 378 18.77 -6.71 -7.69
N GLN A 379 20.07 -6.92 -7.52
CA GLN A 379 20.78 -8.10 -7.99
C GLN A 379 21.15 -9.01 -6.82
N GLY A 380 21.29 -10.31 -7.08
CA GLY A 380 21.62 -11.33 -6.08
C GLY A 380 20.36 -12.01 -5.52
N LYS A 381 20.53 -12.75 -4.42
CA LYS A 381 19.46 -13.49 -3.75
C LYS A 381 18.78 -12.64 -2.69
N GLY A 382 17.47 -12.73 -2.61
CA GLY A 382 16.70 -12.01 -1.59
C GLY A 382 15.20 -12.25 -1.67
N HIS A 383 14.44 -11.39 -0.99
CA HIS A 383 12.99 -11.29 -1.11
C HIS A 383 12.48 -9.91 -0.71
N TYR A 384 11.50 -9.44 -1.44
CA TYR A 384 10.81 -8.17 -1.22
C TYR A 384 9.70 -8.35 -0.17
N VAL A 385 9.56 -7.38 0.76
CA VAL A 385 8.62 -7.49 1.87
C VAL A 385 7.70 -6.30 2.05
N GLY A 386 7.87 -5.20 1.31
CA GLY A 386 6.92 -4.10 1.44
C GLY A 386 7.24 -2.83 0.67
N THR A 387 6.19 -2.05 0.48
CA THR A 387 6.20 -0.72 -0.17
C THR A 387 5.46 0.29 0.71
N ILE A 388 6.02 1.51 0.80
CA ILE A 388 5.29 2.73 1.18
C ILE A 388 5.37 3.66 -0.02
N HIS A 389 4.25 4.25 -0.44
CA HIS A 389 4.17 5.07 -1.64
C HIS A 389 3.32 6.31 -1.40
N GLN A 390 3.89 7.50 -1.65
CA GLN A 390 3.19 8.77 -1.72
C GLN A 390 3.14 9.20 -3.18
N ALA A 391 1.93 9.29 -3.73
CA ALA A 391 1.67 9.55 -5.14
C ALA A 391 1.11 10.98 -5.30
N GLN A 392 1.93 11.90 -5.83
CA GLN A 392 1.56 13.28 -6.12
C GLN A 392 1.40 13.47 -7.61
N GLY A 393 0.21 13.85 -8.07
CA GLY A 393 -0.02 14.31 -9.44
C GLY A 393 0.46 15.74 -9.64
N LEU A 394 0.97 16.04 -10.84
CA LEU A 394 1.42 17.38 -11.24
C LEU A 394 0.40 18.11 -12.13
N ARG A 395 -0.81 17.53 -12.28
CA ARG A 395 -1.99 18.21 -12.86
C ARG A 395 -3.02 18.39 -11.74
N SER A 396 -3.46 19.64 -11.56
CA SER A 396 -4.41 19.99 -10.50
C SER A 396 -5.75 19.27 -10.66
N GLY A 397 -6.33 18.86 -9.53
CA GLY A 397 -7.66 18.26 -9.47
C GLY A 397 -7.81 16.88 -10.10
N MET A 398 -6.71 16.20 -10.42
CA MET A 398 -6.74 14.90 -11.09
C MET A 398 -5.91 13.88 -10.32
N THR A 399 -6.44 12.67 -10.15
CA THR A 399 -5.77 11.52 -9.52
C THR A 399 -5.70 10.30 -10.45
N LEU A 400 -5.92 10.48 -11.76
CA LEU A 400 -5.87 9.43 -12.77
C LEU A 400 -4.50 8.74 -12.90
N PHE A 401 -3.46 9.29 -12.30
CA PHE A 401 -2.18 8.60 -12.17
C PHE A 401 -2.30 7.30 -11.37
N PHE A 402 -3.33 7.16 -10.54
CA PHE A 402 -3.52 6.01 -9.68
C PHE A 402 -4.20 4.82 -10.38
N GLU A 403 -4.63 4.99 -11.65
CA GLU A 403 -5.01 3.89 -12.56
C GLU A 403 -3.82 3.00 -12.94
N GLY A 404 -2.57 3.50 -12.76
CA GLY A 404 -1.36 2.80 -13.18
C GLY A 404 -1.11 1.50 -12.41
N ASP A 405 -0.70 0.46 -13.14
CA ASP A 405 -0.49 -0.89 -12.65
C ASP A 405 0.85 -1.09 -11.95
N ASP A 406 0.92 -1.99 -10.98
CA ASP A 406 2.18 -2.53 -10.51
C ASP A 406 2.71 -3.63 -11.43
N SER A 407 4.04 -3.72 -11.53
CA SER A 407 4.70 -4.75 -12.30
C SER A 407 5.93 -5.29 -11.56
N THR A 408 6.02 -6.63 -11.44
CA THR A 408 7.14 -7.29 -10.76
C THR A 408 7.78 -8.35 -11.66
N TYR A 409 9.05 -8.15 -11.96
CA TYR A 409 9.89 -9.11 -12.66
C TYR A 409 10.86 -9.75 -11.65
N VAL A 410 10.84 -11.06 -11.57
CA VAL A 410 11.75 -11.86 -10.75
C VAL A 410 12.49 -12.82 -11.65
N ASP A 411 13.83 -12.79 -11.59
CA ASP A 411 14.71 -13.63 -12.39
C ASP A 411 14.35 -13.58 -13.89
N LYS A 412 14.10 -12.36 -14.41
CA LYS A 412 13.72 -12.04 -15.80
C LYS A 412 12.32 -12.50 -16.24
N LYS A 413 11.52 -13.06 -15.32
CA LYS A 413 10.13 -13.43 -15.62
C LYS A 413 9.19 -12.44 -14.92
N MET A 414 8.22 -11.89 -15.66
CA MET A 414 7.10 -11.18 -15.06
C MET A 414 6.30 -12.18 -14.24
N ARG A 415 6.22 -11.93 -12.91
CA ARG A 415 5.55 -12.80 -11.94
C ARG A 415 4.23 -12.22 -11.46
N LEU A 416 4.19 -10.91 -11.27
CA LEU A 416 3.01 -10.19 -10.85
C LEU A 416 2.79 -9.01 -11.78
N HIS A 417 1.51 -8.71 -12.06
CA HIS A 417 1.05 -7.52 -12.76
C HIS A 417 -0.31 -7.15 -12.20
N GLY A 418 -0.46 -5.90 -11.74
CA GLY A 418 -1.68 -5.39 -11.14
C GLY A 418 -2.75 -4.97 -12.13
N THR A 419 -3.72 -4.21 -11.62
CA THR A 419 -4.90 -3.71 -12.32
C THR A 419 -5.27 -2.30 -11.84
N GLY A 420 -4.29 -1.60 -11.27
CA GLY A 420 -4.40 -0.27 -10.67
C GLY A 420 -3.57 -0.15 -9.39
N SER A 421 -3.14 1.06 -9.08
CA SER A 421 -2.30 1.32 -7.90
C SER A 421 -3.06 1.05 -6.59
N GLU A 422 -4.33 1.45 -6.47
CA GLU A 422 -5.12 1.16 -5.28
C GLU A 422 -5.33 -0.34 -5.07
N ASP A 423 -5.46 -1.10 -6.16
CA ASP A 423 -5.64 -2.55 -6.19
C ASP A 423 -4.40 -3.27 -5.63
N TYR A 424 -3.21 -2.75 -5.95
CA TYR A 424 -1.96 -3.20 -5.37
C TYR A 424 -1.98 -3.09 -3.85
N TYR A 425 -2.56 -2.01 -3.29
CA TYR A 425 -2.71 -1.79 -1.86
C TYR A 425 -3.96 -2.44 -1.26
N ASN A 426 -4.63 -3.37 -1.96
CA ASN A 426 -5.90 -4.00 -1.60
C ASN A 426 -7.08 -3.03 -1.46
N GLY A 427 -6.99 -1.87 -2.07
CA GLY A 427 -8.10 -0.94 -2.23
C GLY A 427 -8.99 -1.28 -3.41
N GLY A 428 -9.83 -0.35 -3.78
CA GLY A 428 -10.67 -0.40 -4.97
C GLY A 428 -11.51 0.85 -5.08
N TRP A 429 -11.69 1.34 -6.31
CA TRP A 429 -12.52 2.51 -6.60
C TRP A 429 -12.06 3.77 -5.86
N TYR A 430 -10.77 4.14 -6.00
CA TYR A 430 -10.14 5.25 -5.28
C TYR A 430 -10.84 6.61 -5.44
N ALA A 431 -11.57 6.82 -6.52
CA ALA A 431 -12.32 8.05 -6.78
C ALA A 431 -13.76 8.02 -6.23
N VAL A 432 -14.19 6.96 -5.55
CA VAL A 432 -15.53 6.83 -4.97
C VAL A 432 -15.47 7.17 -3.49
N LEU A 433 -16.34 8.09 -3.06
CA LEU A 433 -16.48 8.48 -1.64
C LEU A 433 -16.72 7.26 -0.73
N ASP A 434 -16.23 7.36 0.51
CA ASP A 434 -16.33 6.32 1.54
C ASP A 434 -15.59 5.01 1.24
N ARG A 435 -14.61 5.05 0.35
CA ARG A 435 -13.73 3.92 0.03
C ARG A 435 -12.27 4.29 0.28
N TRP A 436 -11.47 4.43 -0.77
CA TRP A 436 -10.04 4.77 -0.64
C TRP A 436 -9.76 6.13 0.01
N ASP A 437 -10.68 7.06 -0.04
CA ASP A 437 -10.56 8.44 0.46
C ASP A 437 -10.51 8.59 1.99
N ARG A 438 -10.65 7.51 2.76
CA ARG A 438 -10.71 7.58 4.23
C ARG A 438 -9.37 7.55 4.95
N GLY A 439 -8.26 7.30 4.29
CA GLY A 439 -6.95 7.19 4.93
C GLY A 439 -6.90 6.08 5.99
N ASN A 440 -7.37 4.88 5.66
CA ASN A 440 -7.45 3.75 6.59
C ASN A 440 -6.13 2.99 6.67
N SER A 441 -5.71 2.71 7.90
CA SER A 441 -4.59 1.83 8.21
C SER A 441 -5.09 0.44 8.63
N LEU A 442 -4.61 -0.59 7.92
CA LEU A 442 -4.90 -2.00 8.17
C LEU A 442 -3.59 -2.73 8.53
N PRO A 443 -3.65 -3.98 9.03
CA PRO A 443 -2.47 -4.66 9.57
C PRO A 443 -1.25 -4.67 8.65
N ILE A 444 -1.44 -4.93 7.35
CA ILE A 444 -0.34 -5.04 6.39
C ILE A 444 -0.53 -4.19 5.12
N HIS A 445 -1.59 -3.42 5.02
CA HIS A 445 -1.87 -2.55 3.89
C HIS A 445 -2.78 -1.39 4.29
N GLY A 446 -2.89 -0.37 3.45
CA GLY A 446 -3.80 0.75 3.71
C GLY A 446 -3.60 1.95 2.80
N CYS A 447 -4.54 2.87 2.89
CA CYS A 447 -4.49 4.20 2.30
C CYS A 447 -3.78 5.16 3.26
N LEU A 448 -2.80 5.91 2.78
CA LEU A 448 -2.07 6.91 3.58
C LEU A 448 -2.76 8.26 3.60
N ASP A 449 -3.24 8.71 2.45
CA ASP A 449 -3.90 9.99 2.25
C ASP A 449 -4.68 9.96 0.92
N TYR A 450 -5.70 10.80 0.80
CA TYR A 450 -6.37 11.07 -0.48
C TYR A 450 -6.88 12.51 -0.49
N SER A 451 -6.51 13.27 -1.49
CA SER A 451 -7.05 14.61 -1.72
C SER A 451 -7.08 14.91 -3.21
N LEU A 452 -8.28 14.94 -3.77
CA LEU A 452 -8.48 15.31 -5.18
C LEU A 452 -8.05 16.77 -5.47
N PRO A 453 -8.40 17.78 -4.65
CA PRO A 453 -7.96 19.15 -4.86
C PRO A 453 -6.44 19.34 -4.80
N MET A 454 -5.75 18.51 -4.04
CA MET A 454 -4.28 18.49 -3.95
C MET A 454 -3.65 17.57 -5.00
N ALA A 455 -4.45 16.84 -5.79
CA ALA A 455 -4.00 15.83 -6.75
C ALA A 455 -3.03 14.82 -6.12
N ARG A 456 -3.36 14.27 -4.95
CA ARG A 456 -2.47 13.36 -4.23
C ARG A 456 -3.19 12.22 -3.56
N THR A 457 -2.48 11.12 -3.43
CA THR A 457 -2.89 9.95 -2.65
C THR A 457 -1.66 9.16 -2.22
N GLY A 458 -1.85 7.99 -1.62
CA GLY A 458 -0.76 7.10 -1.28
C GLY A 458 -1.25 5.86 -0.58
N GLY A 459 -0.41 4.82 -0.60
CA GLY A 459 -0.72 3.55 0.04
C GLY A 459 0.52 2.86 0.57
N TYR A 460 0.29 1.81 1.32
CA TYR A 460 1.34 0.89 1.76
C TYR A 460 0.85 -0.55 1.70
N ARG A 461 1.78 -1.46 1.46
CA ARG A 461 1.54 -2.91 1.52
C ARG A 461 2.79 -3.62 1.99
N PHE A 462 2.60 -4.58 2.92
CA PHE A 462 3.62 -5.51 3.37
C PHE A 462 3.26 -6.93 2.93
N PHE A 463 4.30 -7.73 2.63
CA PHE A 463 4.20 -9.11 2.19
C PHE A 463 4.78 -10.01 3.28
N LEU A 464 3.96 -10.84 3.89
CA LEU A 464 4.36 -11.77 4.95
C LEU A 464 4.52 -13.20 4.40
N ALA A 465 3.40 -13.91 4.28
CA ALA A 465 3.38 -15.25 3.70
C ALA A 465 3.65 -15.24 2.18
N ASP A 466 3.35 -14.14 1.50
CA ASP A 466 3.50 -13.91 0.07
C ASP A 466 4.73 -13.06 -0.31
N LYS A 467 5.77 -12.98 0.56
CA LYS A 467 7.00 -12.24 0.24
C LYS A 467 7.62 -12.71 -1.08
N MET A 468 8.02 -11.75 -1.94
CA MET A 468 8.43 -12.01 -3.32
C MET A 468 9.91 -12.40 -3.38
N SER A 469 10.19 -13.71 -3.41
CA SER A 469 11.54 -14.27 -3.44
C SER A 469 12.17 -14.17 -4.82
N PHE A 470 13.48 -13.87 -4.86
CA PHE A 470 14.31 -13.86 -6.07
C PHE A 470 15.68 -14.52 -5.79
N GLU A 471 16.23 -15.21 -6.81
CA GLU A 471 17.53 -15.88 -6.71
C GLU A 471 18.64 -15.09 -7.41
N LYS A 472 18.30 -14.30 -8.42
CA LYS A 472 19.29 -13.54 -9.22
C LYS A 472 18.99 -12.06 -9.26
N GLU A 473 17.72 -11.68 -9.44
CA GLU A 473 17.34 -10.29 -9.57
C GLU A 473 15.84 -10.07 -9.33
N ILE A 474 15.50 -8.87 -8.89
CA ILE A 474 14.12 -8.37 -8.86
C ILE A 474 14.07 -6.96 -9.43
N TYR A 475 13.04 -6.71 -10.23
CA TYR A 475 12.54 -5.39 -10.59
C TYR A 475 11.11 -5.27 -10.11
N HIS A 476 10.79 -4.18 -9.42
CA HIS A 476 9.42 -3.87 -9.01
C HIS A 476 9.17 -2.38 -9.19
N GLY A 477 8.07 -2.04 -9.85
CA GLY A 477 7.70 -0.66 -10.18
C GLY A 477 6.21 -0.46 -10.30
N MET A 478 5.81 0.80 -10.47
CA MET A 478 4.44 1.26 -10.58
C MET A 478 4.30 2.17 -11.79
N GLU A 479 3.26 1.99 -12.56
CA GLU A 479 2.83 2.93 -13.60
C GLU A 479 2.27 4.23 -13.01
N HIS A 480 2.07 5.23 -13.88
CA HIS A 480 1.42 6.49 -13.52
C HIS A 480 0.53 6.97 -14.67
N GLY A 481 -0.75 6.66 -14.56
CA GLY A 481 -1.78 6.97 -15.53
C GLY A 481 -2.37 5.73 -16.18
N GLU A 482 -3.47 5.92 -16.90
CA GLU A 482 -4.30 4.87 -17.48
C GLU A 482 -3.59 4.08 -18.59
N VAL A 483 -2.68 4.72 -19.32
CA VAL A 483 -2.04 4.11 -20.49
C VAL A 483 -0.59 4.60 -20.60
N LYS A 484 0.37 3.67 -20.64
CA LYS A 484 1.77 3.95 -20.99
C LYS A 484 2.41 5.07 -20.16
N ASN A 485 2.13 5.13 -18.88
CA ASN A 485 2.72 6.13 -17.97
C ASN A 485 2.52 7.58 -18.46
N ASN A 486 1.29 7.92 -18.84
CA ASN A 486 0.98 9.19 -19.52
C ASN A 486 0.67 10.37 -18.57
N PHE A 487 0.70 10.18 -17.25
CA PHE A 487 0.37 11.21 -16.29
C PHE A 487 1.63 11.76 -15.59
N PRO A 488 1.86 13.08 -15.55
CA PRO A 488 3.03 13.66 -14.87
C PRO A 488 2.86 13.60 -13.36
N VAL A 489 3.86 13.07 -12.67
CA VAL A 489 3.84 12.79 -11.23
C VAL A 489 5.14 13.19 -10.53
N ASP A 490 5.07 13.34 -9.20
CA ASP A 490 6.20 13.38 -8.25
C ASP A 490 5.96 12.28 -7.21
N TYR A 491 6.54 11.12 -7.43
CA TYR A 491 6.35 9.96 -6.58
C TYR A 491 7.46 9.80 -5.55
N ILE A 492 7.07 9.49 -4.31
CA ILE A 492 7.97 9.11 -3.22
C ILE A 492 7.67 7.68 -2.83
N SER A 493 8.70 6.84 -2.80
CA SER A 493 8.54 5.45 -2.40
C SER A 493 9.64 4.97 -1.48
N LEU A 494 9.28 4.00 -0.62
CA LEU A 494 10.22 3.13 0.09
C LEU A 494 9.92 1.69 -0.28
N ALA A 495 10.95 0.98 -0.65
CA ALA A 495 10.93 -0.44 -0.93
C ALA A 495 11.72 -1.16 0.16
N PHE A 496 11.12 -2.16 0.80
CA PHE A 496 11.71 -2.95 1.88
C PHE A 496 12.00 -4.36 1.41
N PHE A 497 13.19 -4.86 1.68
CA PHE A 497 13.58 -6.21 1.28
C PHE A 497 14.71 -6.77 2.15
N TYR A 498 14.88 -8.09 2.07
CA TYR A 498 16.01 -8.79 2.64
C TYR A 498 16.86 -9.36 1.51
N ALA A 499 18.18 -9.19 1.60
CA ALA A 499 19.09 -9.64 0.55
C ALA A 499 20.42 -10.17 1.11
N ALA A 500 21.06 -11.02 0.30
CA ALA A 500 22.41 -11.52 0.58
C ALA A 500 23.50 -10.49 0.27
N GLN A 501 23.24 -9.61 -0.70
CA GLN A 501 24.18 -8.59 -1.17
C GLN A 501 23.80 -7.21 -0.65
N PRO A 502 24.79 -6.36 -0.30
CA PRO A 502 24.55 -4.99 0.10
C PRO A 502 24.06 -4.13 -1.08
N LEU A 503 23.43 -3.01 -0.73
CA LEU A 503 23.08 -1.97 -1.73
C LEU A 503 24.32 -1.47 -2.46
N GLN A 504 24.21 -1.27 -3.76
CA GLN A 504 25.28 -0.72 -4.59
C GLN A 504 25.28 0.80 -4.61
N SER A 505 24.11 1.42 -4.47
CA SER A 505 23.91 2.86 -4.45
C SER A 505 22.63 3.20 -3.67
N ARG A 506 22.50 4.48 -3.32
CA ARG A 506 21.29 5.08 -2.75
C ARG A 506 21.07 6.47 -3.32
N MET A 507 19.84 6.94 -3.26
CA MET A 507 19.52 8.33 -3.56
C MET A 507 19.89 9.21 -2.36
N GLU A 508 20.48 10.38 -2.64
CA GLU A 508 20.68 11.42 -1.62
C GLU A 508 19.45 12.31 -1.58
N PRO A 509 18.75 12.43 -0.44
CA PRO A 509 17.64 13.35 -0.29
C PRO A 509 18.14 14.79 -0.22
N SER A 510 18.23 15.46 -1.38
CA SER A 510 18.57 16.89 -1.50
C SER A 510 17.54 17.77 -0.81
N ASP A 511 17.81 19.06 -0.68
CA ASP A 511 16.89 20.01 -0.04
C ASP A 511 15.53 20.03 -0.72
N GLU A 512 15.50 20.06 -2.06
CA GLU A 512 14.25 19.97 -2.85
C GLU A 512 13.50 18.66 -2.60
N LEU A 513 14.21 17.53 -2.60
CA LEU A 513 13.59 16.21 -2.40
C LEU A 513 13.08 15.99 -0.98
N ARG A 514 13.52 16.79 0.00
CA ARG A 514 13.01 16.76 1.37
C ARG A 514 11.81 17.70 1.59
N GLU A 515 11.39 18.47 0.59
CA GLU A 515 10.20 19.32 0.70
C GLU A 515 8.94 18.57 0.29
N VAL A 516 7.85 18.79 1.01
CA VAL A 516 6.52 18.33 0.58
C VAL A 516 6.04 19.25 -0.55
N TYR A 517 5.74 18.64 -1.71
CA TYR A 517 5.21 19.39 -2.84
C TYR A 517 3.90 20.10 -2.47
N GLN A 518 3.79 21.37 -2.85
CA GLN A 518 2.59 22.19 -2.64
C GLN A 518 2.07 22.67 -3.98
N PRO A 519 0.92 22.16 -4.47
CA PRO A 519 0.26 22.69 -5.64
C PRO A 519 -0.05 24.18 -5.48
N THR A 520 0.10 24.93 -6.54
CA THR A 520 -0.28 26.37 -6.57
C THR A 520 -1.74 26.57 -6.95
N GLU A 521 -2.37 25.53 -7.48
CA GLU A 521 -3.77 25.52 -7.90
C GLU A 521 -4.46 24.28 -7.36
N HIS A 522 -5.72 24.46 -6.90
CA HIS A 522 -6.56 23.38 -6.37
C HIS A 522 -7.90 23.42 -7.09
N ILE A 523 -8.34 22.29 -7.64
CA ILE A 523 -9.58 22.17 -8.40
C ILE A 523 -10.56 21.30 -7.65
N TYR A 524 -11.79 21.81 -7.47
CA TYR A 524 -12.90 21.07 -6.92
C TYR A 524 -13.91 20.76 -8.03
N PHE A 525 -14.31 19.51 -8.11
CA PHE A 525 -15.47 19.06 -8.87
C PHE A 525 -16.70 19.17 -7.98
N PRO A 526 -17.67 20.01 -8.28
CA PRO A 526 -18.80 20.27 -7.39
C PRO A 526 -19.60 19.02 -7.01
N GLN A 527 -19.63 18.02 -7.90
CA GLN A 527 -20.27 16.72 -7.65
C GLN A 527 -19.68 15.95 -6.46
N GLN A 528 -18.44 16.24 -6.09
CA GLN A 528 -17.71 15.62 -4.99
C GLN A 528 -17.54 16.54 -3.77
N MET A 529 -18.07 17.77 -3.84
CA MET A 529 -18.03 18.71 -2.71
C MET A 529 -19.14 18.42 -1.69
N LEU A 530 -18.85 18.71 -0.43
CA LEU A 530 -19.89 18.75 0.60
C LEU A 530 -20.71 20.03 0.43
N LEU A 531 -21.95 19.88 -0.04
CA LEU A 531 -22.88 20.97 -0.33
C LEU A 531 -24.05 20.98 0.65
N THR A 532 -24.44 22.18 1.09
CA THR A 532 -25.59 22.38 1.97
C THR A 532 -26.53 23.42 1.35
N PRO A 533 -27.69 22.99 0.80
CA PRO A 533 -28.68 23.90 0.23
C PRO A 533 -29.48 24.61 1.32
N GLY A 534 -29.96 25.83 1.03
CA GLY A 534 -30.85 26.64 1.84
C GLY A 534 -31.80 27.52 0.96
N GLY A 535 -32.83 28.08 1.56
CA GLY A 535 -33.77 28.95 0.85
C GLY A 535 -34.57 28.28 -0.28
N GLY A 536 -34.75 26.95 -0.24
CA GLY A 536 -35.53 26.24 -1.25
C GLY A 536 -34.74 25.89 -2.53
N VAL A 537 -33.42 26.02 -2.54
CA VAL A 537 -32.58 25.54 -3.66
C VAL A 537 -32.59 24.01 -3.70
N GLN A 538 -32.86 23.48 -4.89
CA GLN A 538 -32.74 22.06 -5.18
C GLN A 538 -31.41 21.79 -5.90
N ILE A 539 -30.64 20.83 -5.41
CA ILE A 539 -29.39 20.37 -6.04
C ILE A 539 -29.68 19.11 -6.86
N ILE A 540 -29.35 19.15 -8.13
CA ILE A 540 -29.42 18.00 -9.04
C ILE A 540 -27.98 17.67 -9.46
N ASN A 541 -27.55 16.46 -9.15
CA ASN A 541 -26.23 15.94 -9.49
C ASN A 541 -26.40 14.79 -10.49
N ASP A 542 -26.30 15.12 -11.77
CA ASP A 542 -26.40 14.15 -12.88
C ASP A 542 -25.13 14.28 -13.75
N ARG A 543 -25.19 14.91 -14.91
CA ARG A 543 -24.02 15.15 -15.78
C ARG A 543 -23.17 16.33 -15.32
N GLY A 544 -23.76 17.27 -14.61
CA GLY A 544 -23.16 18.42 -13.96
C GLY A 544 -23.90 18.73 -12.66
N LEU A 545 -23.43 19.70 -11.88
CA LEU A 545 -24.11 20.13 -10.67
C LEU A 545 -25.01 21.31 -10.97
N GLN A 546 -26.34 21.11 -10.93
CA GLN A 546 -27.34 22.13 -11.09
C GLN A 546 -27.94 22.56 -9.76
N MET A 547 -28.10 23.86 -9.57
CA MET A 547 -28.75 24.50 -8.44
C MET A 547 -29.99 25.21 -8.95
N ASN A 548 -31.16 24.67 -8.66
CA ASN A 548 -32.44 25.19 -9.18
C ASN A 548 -33.18 25.92 -8.08
N THR A 549 -33.74 27.10 -8.39
CA THR A 549 -34.52 27.88 -7.44
C THR A 549 -35.67 28.64 -8.10
N GLN A 550 -36.84 28.65 -7.44
CA GLN A 550 -37.99 29.42 -7.88
C GLN A 550 -37.90 30.92 -7.51
N HIS A 551 -37.15 31.26 -6.49
CA HIS A 551 -37.01 32.64 -6.00
C HIS A 551 -35.51 32.98 -5.79
N GLU A 552 -35.05 32.98 -4.56
CA GLU A 552 -33.69 33.18 -4.15
C GLU A 552 -33.37 32.17 -3.05
N GLY A 553 -32.15 31.62 -3.08
CA GLY A 553 -31.66 30.73 -2.05
C GLY A 553 -30.16 30.60 -2.07
N THR A 554 -29.62 29.68 -1.30
CA THR A 554 -28.19 29.57 -1.08
C THR A 554 -27.72 28.13 -1.18
N VAL A 555 -26.44 27.93 -1.58
CA VAL A 555 -25.73 26.65 -1.45
C VAL A 555 -24.37 26.93 -0.85
N ARG A 556 -24.15 26.42 0.36
CA ARG A 556 -22.83 26.45 0.98
C ARG A 556 -22.01 25.31 0.47
N ALA A 557 -20.79 25.58 -0.02
CA ALA A 557 -19.81 24.62 -0.51
C ALA A 557 -18.57 24.62 0.37
N MET A 558 -18.18 23.44 0.89
CA MET A 558 -16.98 23.30 1.71
C MET A 558 -15.74 23.20 0.82
N LEU A 559 -14.67 23.86 1.24
CA LEU A 559 -13.36 23.88 0.61
C LEU A 559 -12.37 23.13 1.52
N ASN A 560 -12.57 21.81 1.62
CA ASN A 560 -11.75 20.94 2.44
C ASN A 560 -10.45 20.55 1.71
N ASP A 561 -9.51 19.97 2.47
CA ASP A 561 -8.30 19.29 1.98
C ASP A 561 -7.25 20.18 1.31
N VAL A 562 -7.36 21.50 1.42
CA VAL A 562 -6.32 22.44 0.98
C VAL A 562 -5.73 23.18 2.18
N PRO A 563 -4.44 23.60 2.12
CA PRO A 563 -3.79 24.33 3.20
C PRO A 563 -4.47 25.65 3.51
N GLU A 564 -4.38 26.10 4.76
CA GLU A 564 -4.73 27.46 5.13
C GLU A 564 -3.91 28.49 4.33
N GLY A 565 -4.50 29.64 4.04
CA GLY A 565 -3.84 30.68 3.27
C GLY A 565 -4.78 31.56 2.46
N LYS A 566 -4.19 32.43 1.65
CA LYS A 566 -4.93 33.33 0.75
C LYS A 566 -5.04 32.75 -0.64
N TYR A 567 -6.22 32.82 -1.20
CA TYR A 567 -6.53 32.23 -2.50
C TYR A 567 -7.40 33.16 -3.32
N ARG A 568 -7.15 33.17 -4.64
CA ARG A 568 -8.05 33.69 -5.65
C ARG A 568 -9.04 32.58 -6.00
N ILE A 569 -10.33 32.90 -6.05
CA ILE A 569 -11.37 31.96 -6.51
C ILE A 569 -11.70 32.26 -7.97
N LEU A 570 -11.67 31.19 -8.77
CA LEU A 570 -12.16 31.15 -10.14
C LEU A 570 -13.28 30.11 -10.23
N ILE A 571 -14.32 30.42 -11.00
CA ILE A 571 -15.48 29.54 -11.18
C ILE A 571 -15.65 29.22 -12.66
N ASN A 572 -15.89 27.93 -12.98
CA ASN A 572 -16.41 27.52 -14.26
C ASN A 572 -17.93 27.31 -14.12
N TYR A 573 -18.71 27.81 -15.07
CA TYR A 573 -20.15 27.63 -15.11
C TYR A 573 -20.68 27.58 -16.56
N PHE A 574 -21.94 27.21 -16.73
CA PHE A 574 -22.57 27.14 -18.04
C PHE A 574 -23.62 28.27 -18.20
N GLU A 575 -23.48 29.08 -19.24
CA GLU A 575 -24.58 29.92 -19.74
C GLU A 575 -25.59 29.05 -20.49
N LYS A 576 -26.90 29.31 -20.30
CA LYS A 576 -27.97 28.58 -20.97
C LYS A 576 -29.29 29.41 -20.99
N PRO A 577 -30.28 29.05 -21.85
CA PRO A 577 -31.50 29.84 -22.00
C PRO A 577 -32.28 30.03 -20.70
N ASN A 578 -32.26 29.07 -19.79
CA ASN A 578 -32.89 29.10 -18.48
C ASN A 578 -31.91 29.39 -17.34
N GLY A 579 -30.77 30.01 -17.64
CA GLY A 579 -29.70 30.30 -16.68
C GLY A 579 -30.12 31.32 -15.62
N ALA A 580 -30.04 30.96 -14.36
CA ALA A 580 -30.26 31.81 -13.19
C ALA A 580 -29.08 32.78 -12.96
N ASP A 581 -29.28 33.77 -12.09
CA ASP A 581 -28.14 34.56 -11.60
C ASP A 581 -27.53 33.94 -10.38
N PHE A 582 -26.23 34.07 -10.23
CA PHE A 582 -25.53 33.68 -9.01
C PHE A 582 -24.59 34.77 -8.48
N GLN A 583 -24.27 34.69 -7.18
CA GLN A 583 -23.33 35.57 -6.47
C GLN A 583 -22.56 34.73 -5.46
N VAL A 584 -21.27 35.03 -5.24
CA VAL A 584 -20.41 34.26 -4.33
C VAL A 584 -20.10 35.07 -3.08
N TRP A 585 -20.18 34.40 -1.93
CA TRP A 585 -19.88 34.96 -0.63
C TRP A 585 -18.93 34.08 0.16
N GLN A 586 -18.12 34.69 1.06
CA GLN A 586 -17.44 33.98 2.13
C GLN A 586 -17.95 34.53 3.48
N ARG A 587 -18.75 33.75 4.19
CA ARG A 587 -19.49 34.22 5.39
C ARG A 587 -20.34 35.45 5.10
N GLN A 588 -19.99 36.61 5.69
CA GLN A 588 -20.67 37.91 5.51
C GLN A 588 -20.01 38.79 4.44
N LYS A 589 -18.88 38.35 3.84
CA LYS A 589 -18.17 39.09 2.82
C LYS A 589 -18.69 38.70 1.44
N GLN A 590 -19.29 39.66 0.73
CA GLN A 590 -19.57 39.50 -0.68
C GLN A 590 -18.29 39.48 -1.48
N LEU A 591 -18.13 38.49 -2.36
CA LEU A 591 -16.94 38.30 -3.21
C LEU A 591 -17.19 38.78 -4.63
N SER A 592 -18.39 38.56 -5.18
CA SER A 592 -18.75 39.00 -6.53
C SER A 592 -20.05 39.82 -6.54
N ASP A 593 -20.27 40.59 -7.60
CA ASP A 593 -21.57 41.03 -7.96
C ASP A 593 -22.44 39.87 -8.49
N TRP A 594 -23.73 40.12 -8.76
CA TRP A 594 -24.60 39.17 -9.42
C TRP A 594 -24.07 38.88 -10.83
N ILE A 595 -23.87 37.63 -11.16
CA ILE A 595 -23.42 37.12 -12.44
C ILE A 595 -24.61 36.39 -13.07
N SER A 596 -25.06 36.85 -14.27
CA SER A 596 -26.10 36.17 -15.02
C SER A 596 -25.52 35.00 -15.80
N THR A 597 -26.20 33.85 -15.71
CA THR A 597 -25.87 32.67 -16.53
C THR A 597 -26.88 32.48 -17.66
N LYS A 598 -27.74 33.46 -17.90
CA LYS A 598 -28.68 33.43 -19.00
C LYS A 598 -27.99 33.74 -20.32
N GLY A 599 -28.16 32.88 -21.32
CA GLY A 599 -27.59 33.00 -22.66
C GLY A 599 -28.49 32.37 -23.71
N ASP A 600 -28.27 32.67 -24.99
CA ASP A 600 -29.07 32.12 -26.10
C ASP A 600 -28.87 30.62 -26.32
N LYS A 601 -27.75 30.09 -25.90
CA LYS A 601 -27.35 28.65 -26.00
C LYS A 601 -26.45 28.24 -24.86
N GLU A 602 -26.26 26.93 -24.70
CA GLU A 602 -25.33 26.42 -23.72
C GLU A 602 -23.88 26.70 -24.13
N ILE A 603 -23.14 27.43 -23.26
CA ILE A 603 -21.72 27.80 -23.45
C ILE A 603 -21.02 27.70 -22.10
N SER A 604 -19.88 26.99 -22.04
CA SER A 604 -18.99 27.01 -20.89
C SER A 604 -18.31 28.36 -20.72
N LYS A 605 -18.30 28.87 -19.50
CA LYS A 605 -17.53 30.04 -19.07
C LYS A 605 -16.47 29.53 -18.09
N ASP A 606 -15.23 29.69 -18.46
CA ASP A 606 -14.13 29.09 -17.74
C ASP A 606 -13.28 30.14 -17.01
N ARG A 607 -12.85 29.80 -15.79
CA ARG A 607 -11.93 30.57 -14.95
C ARG A 607 -12.40 32.02 -14.70
N ILE A 608 -13.69 32.19 -14.43
CA ILE A 608 -14.26 33.52 -14.11
C ILE A 608 -13.87 33.89 -12.68
N TYR A 609 -13.11 34.95 -12.52
CA TYR A 609 -12.71 35.49 -11.22
C TYR A 609 -13.90 36.02 -10.43
N VAL A 610 -14.06 35.58 -9.18
CA VAL A 610 -15.16 36.02 -8.31
C VAL A 610 -14.69 36.66 -7.01
N GLY A 611 -13.40 36.61 -6.68
CA GLY A 611 -12.84 37.31 -5.52
C GLY A 611 -11.69 36.58 -4.85
N ASP A 612 -11.13 37.23 -3.82
CA ASP A 612 -10.07 36.66 -2.99
C ASP A 612 -10.62 36.27 -1.62
N ILE A 613 -10.19 35.10 -1.13
CA ILE A 613 -10.57 34.53 0.17
C ILE A 613 -9.35 34.23 1.02
N GLU A 614 -9.58 34.09 2.31
CA GLU A 614 -8.64 33.54 3.26
C GLU A 614 -9.24 32.27 3.86
N LEU A 615 -8.56 31.15 3.66
CA LEU A 615 -8.92 29.83 4.22
C LEU A 615 -8.26 29.65 5.57
N THR A 616 -9.06 29.32 6.56
CA THR A 616 -8.70 28.89 7.91
C THR A 616 -9.64 27.78 8.31
N GLU A 617 -9.41 27.09 9.42
CA GLU A 617 -10.37 26.12 9.98
C GLU A 617 -11.81 26.69 10.06
N GLN A 618 -11.94 28.00 10.32
CA GLN A 618 -13.22 28.65 10.50
C GLN A 618 -13.81 29.23 9.22
N THR A 619 -13.02 29.43 8.16
CA THR A 619 -13.43 30.10 6.91
C THR A 619 -13.27 29.21 5.68
N ASN A 620 -13.34 27.90 5.84
CA ASN A 620 -13.14 26.89 4.81
C ASN A 620 -14.38 26.62 3.93
N SER A 621 -15.19 27.61 3.67
CA SER A 621 -16.37 27.46 2.80
C SER A 621 -16.70 28.75 2.05
N ILE A 622 -17.36 28.60 0.90
CA ILE A 622 -18.03 29.66 0.16
C ILE A 622 -19.52 29.39 0.09
N THR A 623 -20.29 30.42 -0.17
CA THR A 623 -21.75 30.33 -0.35
C THR A 623 -22.13 30.93 -1.71
N PHE A 624 -22.76 30.13 -2.52
CA PHE A 624 -23.45 30.59 -3.73
C PHE A 624 -24.84 31.09 -3.33
N HIS A 625 -25.13 32.37 -3.58
CA HIS A 625 -26.50 32.87 -3.65
C HIS A 625 -26.98 32.68 -5.06
N VAL A 626 -28.14 32.08 -5.24
CA VAL A 626 -28.74 31.81 -6.54
C VAL A 626 -30.12 32.40 -6.54
N ARG A 627 -30.48 33.16 -7.60
CA ARG A 627 -31.79 33.72 -7.75
C ARG A 627 -32.36 33.49 -9.15
N ASN A 628 -33.68 33.35 -9.19
CA ASN A 628 -34.43 33.29 -10.46
C ASN A 628 -34.29 34.60 -11.23
N ASN A 629 -33.99 34.52 -12.52
CA ASN A 629 -33.89 35.67 -13.41
C ASN A 629 -35.02 35.60 -14.48
N GLN A 630 -36.17 36.23 -14.18
CA GLN A 630 -37.32 36.31 -15.09
C GLN A 630 -37.74 34.93 -15.65
N GLY A 631 -37.94 33.96 -14.78
CA GLY A 631 -38.33 32.60 -15.14
C GLY A 631 -37.15 31.65 -15.46
N SER A 632 -35.91 32.14 -15.41
CA SER A 632 -34.70 31.36 -15.57
C SER A 632 -34.21 30.94 -14.18
N ASP A 633 -34.26 29.66 -13.87
CA ASP A 633 -34.17 29.09 -12.52
C ASP A 633 -33.02 28.13 -12.30
N GLN A 634 -32.14 27.89 -13.30
CA GLN A 634 -31.07 26.93 -13.25
C GLN A 634 -29.70 27.59 -13.23
N PHE A 635 -28.91 27.33 -12.21
CA PHE A 635 -27.47 27.61 -12.18
C PHE A 635 -26.69 26.30 -12.28
N GLU A 636 -25.87 26.15 -13.31
CA GLU A 636 -25.03 24.99 -13.46
C GLU A 636 -23.55 25.34 -13.21
N LEU A 637 -22.99 24.76 -12.13
CA LEU A 637 -21.62 24.94 -11.68
C LEU A 637 -20.73 23.88 -12.33
N GLY A 638 -19.67 24.30 -13.02
CA GLY A 638 -18.68 23.41 -13.63
C GLY A 638 -17.54 23.06 -12.67
N LEU A 639 -16.72 24.03 -12.27
CA LEU A 639 -15.59 23.84 -11.36
C LEU A 639 -15.48 24.99 -10.37
N VAL A 640 -14.90 24.70 -9.19
CA VAL A 640 -14.37 25.72 -8.28
C VAL A 640 -12.86 25.58 -8.23
N ILE A 641 -12.13 26.64 -8.55
CA ILE A 641 -10.68 26.65 -8.65
C ILE A 641 -10.11 27.65 -7.64
N LEU A 642 -9.14 27.21 -6.86
CA LEU A 642 -8.40 28.05 -5.93
C LEU A 642 -6.95 28.22 -6.45
N GLU A 643 -6.55 29.44 -6.73
CA GLU A 643 -5.15 29.78 -7.00
C GLU A 643 -4.53 30.40 -5.76
N ARG A 644 -3.43 29.84 -5.26
CA ARG A 644 -2.74 30.35 -4.08
C ARG A 644 -2.10 31.69 -4.36
N ILE A 645 -2.40 32.69 -3.56
CA ILE A 645 -1.79 34.03 -3.60
C ILE A 645 -0.50 33.95 -2.77
N LYS A 646 0.63 34.32 -3.41
CA LYS A 646 1.97 34.32 -2.76
C LYS A 646 2.10 35.43 -1.72
#